data_6e6bbd6cdf0f7c6312ef7ee18e729107
#
_entry.id   6e6bbd6cdf0f7c6312ef7ee18e729107
#
_cell.length_a   1.000
_cell.length_b   1.000
_cell.length_c   1.000
_cell.angle_alpha   90.00
_cell.angle_beta   90.00
_cell.angle_gamma   90.00
#
_symmetry.space_group_name_H-M   'P 1'
#
loop_
_entity.id
_entity.type
_entity.pdbx_description
1 polymer ?
#
loop_
_entity_poly.entity_id
_entity_poly.type
_entity_poly.pdbx_seq_one_letter_code
_entity_poly.pdbx_strand_id
1 'polypeptide(L)'
;MIELKNIQEFEQWLVAQNKIYLYGAGKMCDKLIKKIHHMGLKDSVQSILVSDISHTFKTLFGVNAVKFNANEISREIPILLAVAGLPQKEIMAFLQQQNINHFVILSDDFENKLNENLNQIEAPELKEKIYDYSKNNSGQAPKDILFLSPPYWDFHSPFSAVPCLVAELKQHGYSVAQYDIGIHCIHHLIHEKWKESAEQCLTESFYNNTFKNYENNEYSSYEEYRDDMWFFKSDGFDVALVKTRYFELNAVQKRVLEAFYSKIYLFDITDIDFDRCSNLESEINQWYSRNMLETLFTEGLKEIFINIPKVIGISITSTCQFIPGCILAELIKHCRPDVKIILGGSCADLFANSSYAPKTDIKKYFDYIIIGEGETALVNLMRHFDNMAALDTIPNLMFIDSDNEIRYTKQIVEDVTRLPAPDYDGLNLDLYLAPELTLPYQTSRGCHYGYCAFCNHDEKYRHNYRSKQMDTVVKDLLSLSGKYNNKCFQFVDEAIRPDCFKDMIEEMDKHKEFKEMKWFYYSRVSRKYDEELLRKAHANGCEMVMFGVESFNQRLLNFIKKGITADTSKYCLELFHKCGIKTYAWLLCNLPSETLEEAKEDLEEVKRMHKYIDAFSVGVFRLERNTDMYISPEKYNIISINPDDPRKFQSHKDNVPIDKNSILNFAAQEYSRYQKECHALGNRYTIFFE
;
A
#
# COMPACT_ATOMS: atom_id res chain seq x y z
N MET A 1 -6.11 4.17 43.01
CA MET A 1 -5.58 4.21 41.64
C MET A 1 -4.15 3.70 41.66
N ILE A 2 -3.82 2.71 40.83
CA ILE A 2 -2.47 2.13 40.65
C ILE A 2 -2.07 2.41 39.20
N GLU A 3 -0.84 2.83 38.99
CA GLU A 3 -0.27 2.97 37.65
C GLU A 3 0.81 1.91 37.45
N LEU A 4 0.67 1.10 36.38
CA LEU A 4 1.65 0.06 36.00
C LEU A 4 2.56 0.64 34.90
N LYS A 5 3.86 0.62 35.14
CA LYS A 5 4.86 1.28 34.30
C LYS A 5 5.64 0.33 33.40
N ASN A 6 5.62 -0.97 33.71
CA ASN A 6 6.34 -2.00 32.96
C ASN A 6 5.66 -3.36 33.10
N ILE A 7 6.11 -4.30 32.29
CA ILE A 7 5.53 -5.64 32.18
C ILE A 7 5.67 -6.43 33.49
N GLN A 8 6.78 -6.30 34.19
CA GLN A 8 7.00 -7.00 35.46
C GLN A 8 6.02 -6.55 36.55
N GLU A 9 5.76 -5.24 36.66
CA GLU A 9 4.75 -4.70 37.57
C GLU A 9 3.35 -5.23 37.21
N PHE A 10 3.03 -5.26 35.91
CA PHE A 10 1.77 -5.82 35.42
C PHE A 10 1.60 -7.29 35.77
N GLU A 11 2.61 -8.12 35.49
CA GLU A 11 2.59 -9.54 35.81
C GLU A 11 2.42 -9.81 37.30
N GLN A 12 3.19 -9.10 38.14
CA GLN A 12 3.09 -9.23 39.61
C GLN A 12 1.72 -8.78 40.11
N TRP A 13 1.21 -7.67 39.57
CA TRP A 13 -0.12 -7.17 39.94
C TRP A 13 -1.19 -8.19 39.51
N LEU A 14 -1.15 -8.68 38.28
CA LEU A 14 -2.16 -9.61 37.74
C LEU A 14 -2.22 -10.93 38.51
N VAL A 15 -1.07 -11.54 38.82
CA VAL A 15 -0.98 -12.78 39.61
C VAL A 15 -1.62 -12.62 41.00
N ALA A 16 -1.58 -11.44 41.56
CA ALA A 16 -2.20 -11.17 42.86
C ALA A 16 -3.73 -10.99 42.79
N GLN A 17 -4.32 -10.95 41.57
CA GLN A 17 -5.77 -10.77 41.39
C GLN A 17 -6.45 -12.11 41.10
N ASN A 18 -7.57 -12.39 41.77
CA ASN A 18 -8.42 -13.56 41.43
C ASN A 18 -9.22 -13.30 40.15
N LYS A 19 -9.73 -12.10 40.01
CA LYS A 19 -10.53 -11.62 38.86
C LYS A 19 -10.20 -10.17 38.55
N ILE A 20 -10.30 -9.80 37.25
CA ILE A 20 -10.20 -8.44 36.76
C ILE A 20 -11.28 -8.17 35.72
N TYR A 21 -11.63 -6.91 35.56
CA TYR A 21 -12.30 -6.40 34.37
C TYR A 21 -11.26 -5.70 33.51
N LEU A 22 -11.37 -5.82 32.18
CA LEU A 22 -10.65 -4.97 31.23
C LEU A 22 -11.62 -3.91 30.70
N TYR A 23 -11.24 -2.66 30.69
CA TYR A 23 -12.05 -1.59 30.11
C TYR A 23 -11.43 -1.10 28.82
N GLY A 24 -12.15 -1.30 27.70
CA GLY A 24 -11.71 -0.99 26.34
C GLY A 24 -11.64 -2.24 25.49
N ALA A 25 -11.94 -2.11 24.20
CA ALA A 25 -11.94 -3.22 23.24
C ALA A 25 -11.04 -2.90 22.03
N GLY A 26 -10.07 -2.02 22.19
CA GLY A 26 -9.09 -1.68 21.17
C GLY A 26 -7.84 -2.57 21.19
N LYS A 27 -6.86 -2.21 20.35
CA LYS A 27 -5.58 -2.93 20.18
C LYS A 27 -4.85 -3.23 21.50
N MET A 28 -4.88 -2.32 22.46
CA MET A 28 -4.26 -2.52 23.77
C MET A 28 -4.94 -3.66 24.54
N CYS A 29 -6.28 -3.75 24.48
CA CYS A 29 -7.04 -4.82 25.14
C CYS A 29 -6.69 -6.18 24.53
N ASP A 30 -6.59 -6.24 23.19
CA ASP A 30 -6.19 -7.44 22.47
C ASP A 30 -4.80 -7.96 22.93
N LYS A 31 -3.82 -7.06 22.97
CA LYS A 31 -2.46 -7.36 23.43
C LYS A 31 -2.40 -7.81 24.90
N LEU A 32 -3.15 -7.14 25.76
CA LEU A 32 -3.21 -7.52 27.17
C LEU A 32 -3.83 -8.90 27.37
N ILE A 33 -4.92 -9.21 26.67
CA ILE A 33 -5.55 -10.54 26.76
C ILE A 33 -4.61 -11.63 26.26
N LYS A 34 -3.87 -11.39 25.19
CA LYS A 34 -2.83 -12.29 24.72
C LYS A 34 -1.76 -12.54 25.79
N LYS A 35 -1.23 -11.47 26.35
CA LYS A 35 -0.24 -11.58 27.44
C LYS A 35 -0.79 -12.40 28.62
N ILE A 36 -2.02 -12.10 29.04
CA ILE A 36 -2.72 -12.83 30.10
C ILE A 36 -2.89 -14.30 29.74
N HIS A 37 -3.20 -14.61 28.49
CA HIS A 37 -3.31 -15.97 28.00
C HIS A 37 -1.96 -16.71 28.04
N HIS A 38 -0.87 -16.09 27.57
CA HIS A 38 0.48 -16.66 27.69
C HIS A 38 0.93 -16.92 29.13
N MET A 39 0.43 -16.14 30.07
CA MET A 39 0.66 -16.39 31.51
C MET A 39 -0.20 -17.52 32.08
N GLY A 40 -1.09 -18.12 31.29
CA GLY A 40 -2.04 -19.14 31.78
C GLY A 40 -3.17 -18.57 32.66
N LEU A 41 -3.37 -17.27 32.69
CA LEU A 41 -4.30 -16.54 33.58
C LEU A 41 -5.58 -16.08 32.89
N LYS A 42 -5.95 -16.66 31.75
CA LYS A 42 -7.14 -16.28 30.96
C LYS A 42 -8.41 -16.22 31.81
N ASP A 43 -8.58 -17.17 32.69
CA ASP A 43 -9.77 -17.29 33.57
C ASP A 43 -9.83 -16.19 34.64
N SER A 44 -8.76 -15.41 34.81
CA SER A 44 -8.76 -14.24 35.69
C SER A 44 -9.50 -13.04 35.08
N VAL A 45 -9.71 -13.00 33.74
CA VAL A 45 -10.50 -11.95 33.10
C VAL A 45 -11.98 -12.29 33.18
N GLN A 46 -12.72 -11.52 33.99
CA GLN A 46 -14.15 -11.70 34.20
C GLN A 46 -14.96 -11.29 32.98
N SER A 47 -14.69 -10.11 32.42
CA SER A 47 -15.31 -9.57 31.20
C SER A 47 -14.51 -8.37 30.67
N ILE A 48 -14.71 -8.07 29.40
CA ILE A 48 -14.26 -6.83 28.77
C ILE A 48 -15.41 -5.83 28.84
N LEU A 49 -15.18 -4.70 29.49
CA LEU A 49 -16.16 -3.62 29.65
C LEU A 49 -15.99 -2.62 28.50
N VAL A 50 -17.07 -2.23 27.87
CA VAL A 50 -17.08 -1.27 26.77
C VAL A 50 -18.17 -0.23 26.94
N SER A 51 -17.93 0.98 26.49
CA SER A 51 -18.91 2.07 26.55
C SER A 51 -20.11 1.79 25.64
N ASP A 52 -19.86 1.18 24.49
CA ASP A 52 -20.85 0.81 23.51
C ASP A 52 -20.52 -0.55 22.88
N ILE A 53 -21.48 -1.46 22.86
CA ILE A 53 -21.35 -2.81 22.29
C ILE A 53 -21.49 -2.80 20.76
N SER A 54 -22.10 -1.78 20.19
CA SER A 54 -22.42 -1.73 18.75
C SER A 54 -21.22 -1.79 17.83
N HIS A 55 -19.99 -1.53 18.35
CA HIS A 55 -18.75 -1.51 17.59
C HIS A 55 -17.69 -2.47 18.12
N THR A 56 -18.04 -3.43 19.00
CA THR A 56 -17.08 -4.31 19.68
C THR A 56 -17.33 -5.77 19.38
N PHE A 57 -16.28 -6.58 19.49
CA PHE A 57 -16.39 -8.03 19.44
C PHE A 57 -17.28 -8.54 20.57
N LYS A 58 -18.16 -9.51 20.29
CA LYS A 58 -18.91 -10.19 21.34
C LYS A 58 -18.01 -10.97 22.29
N THR A 59 -16.92 -11.50 21.77
CA THR A 59 -15.89 -12.21 22.52
C THR A 59 -14.51 -11.91 21.97
N LEU A 60 -13.51 -11.79 22.82
CA LEU A 60 -12.10 -11.66 22.44
C LEU A 60 -11.32 -12.77 23.18
N PHE A 61 -10.66 -13.67 22.44
CA PHE A 61 -10.02 -14.88 22.98
C PHE A 61 -10.92 -15.69 23.92
N GLY A 62 -12.25 -15.72 23.63
CA GLY A 62 -13.24 -16.41 24.46
C GLY A 62 -13.62 -15.69 25.75
N VAL A 63 -13.24 -14.42 25.93
CA VAL A 63 -13.71 -13.55 27.00
C VAL A 63 -14.84 -12.66 26.48
N ASN A 64 -15.97 -12.62 27.16
CA ASN A 64 -17.14 -11.86 26.71
C ASN A 64 -16.93 -10.35 26.87
N ALA A 65 -17.26 -9.59 25.82
CA ALA A 65 -17.40 -8.13 25.89
C ALA A 65 -18.82 -7.79 26.34
N VAL A 66 -18.95 -6.90 27.33
CA VAL A 66 -20.24 -6.47 27.88
C VAL A 66 -20.30 -4.95 27.95
N LYS A 67 -21.48 -4.38 27.70
CA LYS A 67 -21.68 -2.95 27.89
C LYS A 67 -21.49 -2.58 29.36
N PHE A 68 -20.69 -1.53 29.60
CA PHE A 68 -20.48 -1.04 30.94
C PHE A 68 -21.80 -0.62 31.59
N ASN A 69 -22.10 -1.22 32.76
CA ASN A 69 -23.21 -0.81 33.63
C ASN A 69 -22.69 -0.84 35.10
N ALA A 70 -22.59 0.34 35.71
CA ALA A 70 -22.06 0.49 37.05
C ALA A 70 -22.82 -0.30 38.14
N ASN A 71 -24.10 -0.69 37.88
CA ASN A 71 -24.92 -1.49 38.79
C ASN A 71 -24.72 -3.01 38.64
N GLU A 72 -24.13 -3.44 37.55
CA GLU A 72 -23.95 -4.87 37.20
C GLU A 72 -22.52 -5.36 37.46
N ILE A 73 -21.54 -4.45 37.62
CA ILE A 73 -20.15 -4.82 37.89
C ILE A 73 -19.90 -4.94 39.39
N SER A 74 -19.09 -5.92 39.79
CA SER A 74 -18.64 -6.05 41.19
C SER A 74 -17.62 -4.97 41.50
N ARG A 75 -17.85 -4.21 42.56
CA ARG A 75 -16.94 -3.17 43.04
C ARG A 75 -15.68 -3.71 43.70
N GLU A 76 -15.65 -4.98 43.99
CA GLU A 76 -14.49 -5.66 44.60
C GLU A 76 -13.47 -6.12 43.54
N ILE A 77 -13.89 -6.26 42.28
CA ILE A 77 -13.04 -6.68 41.17
C ILE A 77 -12.41 -5.42 40.53
N PRO A 78 -11.07 -5.33 40.46
CA PRO A 78 -10.40 -4.15 39.88
C PRO A 78 -10.64 -4.06 38.37
N ILE A 79 -10.71 -2.86 37.86
CA ILE A 79 -10.83 -2.54 36.44
C ILE A 79 -9.47 -2.11 35.93
N LEU A 80 -8.88 -2.86 34.99
CA LEU A 80 -7.68 -2.45 34.26
C LEU A 80 -8.10 -1.67 33.00
N LEU A 81 -7.63 -0.44 32.88
CA LEU A 81 -7.90 0.37 31.69
C LEU A 81 -6.97 -0.05 30.54
N ALA A 82 -7.52 -0.77 29.58
CA ALA A 82 -6.82 -1.28 28.40
C ALA A 82 -6.73 -0.22 27.29
N VAL A 83 -6.34 1.01 27.65
CA VAL A 83 -6.16 2.17 26.80
C VAL A 83 -5.09 3.07 27.40
N ALA A 84 -4.48 3.94 26.59
CA ALA A 84 -3.46 4.90 27.02
C ALA A 84 -3.79 6.32 26.53
N GLY A 85 -3.10 7.32 27.07
CA GLY A 85 -3.19 8.71 26.62
C GLY A 85 -4.51 9.42 26.96
N LEU A 86 -4.99 10.27 26.05
CA LEU A 86 -6.22 11.07 26.24
C LEU A 86 -7.47 10.22 26.52
N PRO A 87 -7.75 9.12 25.78
CA PRO A 87 -8.90 8.26 26.06
C PRO A 87 -8.88 7.68 27.48
N GLN A 88 -7.71 7.37 28.02
CA GLN A 88 -7.56 6.87 29.40
C GLN A 88 -8.06 7.90 30.42
N LYS A 89 -7.71 9.18 30.26
CA LYS A 89 -8.14 10.27 31.14
C LYS A 89 -9.64 10.48 31.10
N GLU A 90 -10.25 10.39 29.92
CA GLU A 90 -11.70 10.53 29.75
C GLU A 90 -12.45 9.39 30.42
N ILE A 91 -11.97 8.15 30.27
CA ILE A 91 -12.56 6.97 30.90
C ILE A 91 -12.41 7.05 32.43
N MET A 92 -11.26 7.49 32.93
CA MET A 92 -11.05 7.71 34.37
C MET A 92 -12.08 8.69 34.94
N ALA A 93 -12.26 9.85 34.28
CA ALA A 93 -13.25 10.85 34.71
C ALA A 93 -14.67 10.29 34.70
N PHE A 94 -15.02 9.52 33.66
CA PHE A 94 -16.30 8.84 33.57
C PHE A 94 -16.53 7.81 34.69
N LEU A 95 -15.57 6.93 34.98
CA LEU A 95 -15.67 5.94 36.06
C LEU A 95 -15.78 6.62 37.44
N GLN A 96 -15.05 7.69 37.66
CA GLN A 96 -15.14 8.50 38.92
C GLN A 96 -16.53 9.12 39.09
N GLN A 97 -17.15 9.62 38.02
CA GLN A 97 -18.54 10.11 38.06
C GLN A 97 -19.54 9.00 38.40
N GLN A 98 -19.24 7.75 38.11
CA GLN A 98 -20.04 6.57 38.50
C GLN A 98 -19.68 6.02 39.89
N ASN A 99 -18.90 6.76 40.69
CA ASN A 99 -18.38 6.36 42.00
C ASN A 99 -17.52 5.07 41.97
N ILE A 100 -16.82 4.84 40.89
CA ILE A 100 -15.85 3.73 40.74
C ILE A 100 -14.45 4.31 40.82
N ASN A 101 -13.75 4.01 41.92
CA ASN A 101 -12.41 4.53 42.21
C ASN A 101 -11.32 3.44 42.23
N HIS A 102 -11.72 2.17 42.08
CA HIS A 102 -10.81 1.04 42.12
C HIS A 102 -10.47 0.58 40.69
N PHE A 103 -9.63 1.36 40.03
CA PHE A 103 -9.13 1.04 38.70
C PHE A 103 -7.62 1.21 38.62
N VAL A 104 -7.03 0.51 37.66
CA VAL A 104 -5.58 0.46 37.36
C VAL A 104 -5.36 1.03 35.96
N ILE A 105 -4.33 1.84 35.84
CA ILE A 105 -3.94 2.50 34.58
C ILE A 105 -2.58 1.98 34.12
N LEU A 106 -2.35 2.10 32.83
CA LEU A 106 -1.08 1.79 32.18
C LEU A 106 -0.36 3.10 31.84
N SER A 107 0.97 3.12 31.96
CA SER A 107 1.76 4.28 31.53
C SER A 107 1.68 4.48 30.01
N ASP A 108 1.95 5.69 29.54
CA ASP A 108 1.89 6.01 28.10
C ASP A 108 2.86 5.16 27.26
N ASP A 109 3.97 4.70 27.84
CA ASP A 109 4.98 3.85 27.19
C ASP A 109 4.73 2.35 27.37
N PHE A 110 3.66 1.96 28.05
CA PHE A 110 3.40 0.56 28.39
C PHE A 110 3.12 -0.30 27.15
N GLU A 111 2.46 0.25 26.13
CA GLU A 111 2.15 -0.47 24.90
C GLU A 111 3.40 -0.93 24.16
N ASN A 112 4.42 -0.09 24.08
CA ASN A 112 5.69 -0.44 23.46
C ASN A 112 6.38 -1.59 24.21
N LYS A 113 6.42 -1.52 25.54
CA LYS A 113 7.00 -2.56 26.39
C LYS A 113 6.23 -3.88 26.31
N LEU A 114 4.90 -3.81 26.17
CA LEU A 114 4.07 -5.00 25.96
C LEU A 114 4.35 -5.65 24.61
N ASN A 115 4.49 -4.85 23.56
CA ASN A 115 4.88 -5.34 22.23
C ASN A 115 6.22 -6.07 22.27
N GLU A 116 7.25 -5.44 22.84
CA GLU A 116 8.58 -6.05 22.98
C GLU A 116 8.52 -7.41 23.73
N ASN A 117 7.73 -7.48 24.78
CA ASN A 117 7.59 -8.70 25.57
C ASN A 117 6.86 -9.81 24.83
N LEU A 118 5.76 -9.48 24.13
CA LEU A 118 5.04 -10.44 23.30
C LEU A 118 5.91 -10.98 22.16
N ASN A 119 6.70 -10.11 21.53
CA ASN A 119 7.64 -10.49 20.48
C ASN A 119 8.66 -11.53 20.93
N GLN A 120 9.19 -11.38 22.13
CA GLN A 120 10.14 -12.35 22.70
C GLN A 120 9.54 -13.73 22.88
N ILE A 121 8.21 -13.84 22.99
CA ILE A 121 7.49 -15.10 23.16
C ILE A 121 7.05 -15.68 21.81
N GLU A 122 6.39 -14.87 20.98
CA GLU A 122 5.71 -15.32 19.76
C GLU A 122 6.64 -15.57 18.57
N ALA A 123 7.67 -14.74 18.38
CA ALA A 123 8.57 -14.87 17.24
C ALA A 123 9.36 -16.19 17.20
N PRO A 124 9.90 -16.72 18.34
CA PRO A 124 10.54 -18.03 18.35
C PRO A 124 9.57 -19.18 18.03
N GLU A 125 8.35 -19.14 18.54
CA GLU A 125 7.35 -20.19 18.29
C GLU A 125 6.96 -20.27 16.82
N LEU A 126 6.78 -19.11 16.16
CA LEU A 126 6.48 -19.05 14.73
C LEU A 126 7.64 -19.62 13.90
N LYS A 127 8.88 -19.26 14.23
CA LYS A 127 10.08 -19.76 13.53
C LYS A 127 10.18 -21.27 13.60
N GLU A 128 9.94 -21.87 14.77
CA GLU A 128 9.98 -23.33 14.95
C GLU A 128 8.83 -24.03 14.19
N LYS A 129 7.61 -23.52 14.24
CA LYS A 129 6.49 -24.06 13.45
C LYS A 129 6.80 -24.10 11.95
N ILE A 130 7.36 -23.04 11.41
CA ILE A 130 7.72 -22.92 9.98
C ILE A 130 8.88 -23.88 9.66
N TYR A 131 9.88 -23.95 10.51
CA TYR A 131 11.01 -24.85 10.35
C TYR A 131 10.58 -26.32 10.32
N ASP A 132 9.75 -26.74 11.27
CA ASP A 132 9.20 -28.09 11.33
C ASP A 132 8.35 -28.41 10.09
N TYR A 133 7.55 -27.46 9.62
CA TYR A 133 6.75 -27.60 8.41
C TYR A 133 7.63 -27.79 7.17
N SER A 134 8.64 -26.94 6.99
CA SER A 134 9.60 -27.01 5.89
C SER A 134 10.33 -28.36 5.85
N LYS A 135 10.76 -28.86 7.01
CA LYS A 135 11.51 -30.10 7.14
C LYS A 135 10.68 -31.35 6.81
N ASN A 136 9.38 -31.34 7.12
CA ASN A 136 8.50 -32.50 6.96
C ASN A 136 7.86 -32.62 5.58
N ASN A 137 7.95 -31.62 4.71
CA ASN A 137 7.20 -31.54 3.44
C ASN A 137 8.05 -31.34 2.17
N SER A 138 9.32 -31.69 2.14
CA SER A 138 10.19 -31.55 0.97
C SER A 138 9.81 -32.50 -0.18
N GLY A 139 9.58 -32.03 -1.43
CA GLY A 139 9.06 -32.90 -2.47
C GLY A 139 9.29 -32.63 -3.96
N GLN A 140 9.67 -31.44 -4.40
CA GLN A 140 9.95 -31.16 -5.83
C GLN A 140 11.35 -30.61 -6.05
N ALA A 141 11.90 -30.79 -7.29
CA ALA A 141 13.16 -30.15 -7.66
C ALA A 141 13.02 -28.62 -7.56
N PRO A 142 13.85 -27.93 -6.78
CA PRO A 142 13.77 -26.49 -6.62
C PRO A 142 14.04 -25.79 -7.96
N LYS A 143 13.36 -24.66 -8.18
CA LYS A 143 13.72 -23.73 -9.25
C LYS A 143 15.11 -23.12 -8.99
N ASP A 144 15.72 -22.52 -10.01
CA ASP A 144 17.00 -21.81 -9.82
C ASP A 144 16.81 -20.58 -8.94
N ILE A 145 15.68 -19.88 -9.12
CA ILE A 145 15.31 -18.71 -8.33
C ILE A 145 13.79 -18.64 -8.10
N LEU A 146 13.39 -18.15 -6.94
CA LEU A 146 12.00 -17.80 -6.60
C LEU A 146 11.92 -16.32 -6.26
N PHE A 147 11.00 -15.60 -6.92
CA PHE A 147 10.65 -14.22 -6.55
C PHE A 147 9.48 -14.20 -5.59
N LEU A 148 9.61 -13.34 -4.58
CA LEU A 148 8.58 -13.09 -3.57
C LEU A 148 8.25 -11.61 -3.53
N SER A 149 6.96 -11.29 -3.60
CA SER A 149 6.43 -9.95 -3.32
C SER A 149 5.78 -9.96 -1.94
N PRO A 150 6.38 -9.30 -0.95
CA PRO A 150 5.80 -9.25 0.39
C PRO A 150 4.56 -8.36 0.43
N PRO A 151 3.62 -8.56 1.40
CA PRO A 151 2.51 -7.65 1.59
C PRO A 151 3.05 -6.26 2.04
N TYR A 152 2.50 -5.11 1.73
CA TYR A 152 1.24 -4.90 1.01
C TYR A 152 1.51 -4.16 -0.28
N TRP A 153 0.89 -4.61 -1.33
CA TRP A 153 0.82 -3.90 -2.59
C TRP A 153 -0.65 -3.84 -3.05
N ASP A 154 -0.88 -3.14 -4.14
CA ASP A 154 -2.19 -3.11 -4.80
C ASP A 154 -2.69 -4.54 -5.09
N PHE A 155 -3.92 -4.81 -4.72
CA PHE A 155 -4.56 -6.10 -4.88
C PHE A 155 -5.43 -6.19 -6.14
N HIS A 156 -5.50 -5.12 -6.93
CA HIS A 156 -6.30 -5.09 -8.16
C HIS A 156 -5.56 -5.70 -9.35
N SER A 157 -4.24 -5.58 -9.38
CA SER A 157 -3.42 -6.11 -10.47
C SER A 157 -2.03 -6.55 -9.96
N PRO A 158 -1.37 -7.50 -10.64
CA PRO A 158 0.00 -7.87 -10.30
C PRO A 158 0.96 -6.70 -10.54
N PHE A 159 2.02 -6.62 -9.75
CA PHE A 159 3.08 -5.64 -9.98
C PHE A 159 3.98 -6.09 -11.14
N SER A 160 4.29 -5.18 -12.08
CA SER A 160 4.95 -5.53 -13.35
C SER A 160 6.43 -5.87 -13.23
N ALA A 161 7.14 -5.40 -12.21
CA ALA A 161 8.59 -5.53 -12.12
C ALA A 161 9.05 -6.99 -12.06
N VAL A 162 8.44 -7.80 -11.18
CA VAL A 162 8.81 -9.22 -11.07
C VAL A 162 8.54 -9.99 -12.35
N PRO A 163 7.37 -9.90 -13.01
CA PRO A 163 7.13 -10.51 -14.31
C PRO A 163 8.15 -10.14 -15.40
N CYS A 164 8.67 -8.90 -15.41
CA CYS A 164 9.73 -8.51 -16.34
C CYS A 164 11.04 -9.24 -16.04
N LEU A 165 11.45 -9.34 -14.78
CA LEU A 165 12.65 -10.07 -14.37
C LEU A 165 12.52 -11.57 -14.61
N VAL A 166 11.34 -12.15 -14.41
CA VAL A 166 11.03 -13.55 -14.72
C VAL A 166 11.22 -13.83 -16.20
N ALA A 167 10.69 -12.95 -17.07
CA ALA A 167 10.82 -13.08 -18.51
C ALA A 167 12.29 -13.03 -18.95
N GLU A 168 13.06 -12.08 -18.43
CA GLU A 168 14.48 -11.90 -18.74
C GLU A 168 15.30 -13.13 -18.32
N LEU A 169 15.11 -13.63 -17.10
CA LEU A 169 15.82 -14.82 -16.62
C LEU A 169 15.47 -16.08 -17.41
N LYS A 170 14.19 -16.29 -17.73
CA LYS A 170 13.75 -17.44 -18.58
C LYS A 170 14.39 -17.38 -19.96
N GLN A 171 14.53 -16.19 -20.55
CA GLN A 171 15.22 -15.99 -21.84
C GLN A 171 16.69 -16.39 -21.77
N HIS A 172 17.31 -16.29 -20.58
CA HIS A 172 18.69 -16.72 -20.31
C HIS A 172 18.81 -18.17 -19.82
N GLY A 173 17.72 -18.96 -19.86
CA GLY A 173 17.70 -20.39 -19.57
C GLY A 173 17.51 -20.77 -18.11
N TYR A 174 17.26 -19.81 -17.21
CA TYR A 174 16.98 -20.09 -15.80
C TYR A 174 15.53 -20.54 -15.58
N SER A 175 15.35 -21.50 -14.68
CA SER A 175 14.02 -21.92 -14.22
C SER A 175 13.57 -21.00 -13.07
N VAL A 176 12.49 -20.26 -13.29
CA VAL A 176 12.04 -19.20 -12.38
C VAL A 176 10.65 -19.49 -11.84
N ALA A 177 10.43 -19.22 -10.57
CA ALA A 177 9.10 -19.12 -9.95
C ALA A 177 8.88 -17.72 -9.42
N GLN A 178 7.62 -17.32 -9.29
CA GLN A 178 7.20 -16.07 -8.67
C GLN A 178 5.94 -16.28 -7.83
N TYR A 179 5.82 -15.53 -6.75
CA TYR A 179 4.71 -15.64 -5.83
C TYR A 179 4.42 -14.28 -5.17
N ASP A 180 3.18 -13.84 -5.26
CA ASP A 180 2.70 -12.64 -4.59
C ASP A 180 2.06 -13.03 -3.26
N ILE A 181 2.81 -12.82 -2.18
CA ILE A 181 2.35 -13.14 -0.83
C ILE A 181 1.19 -12.21 -0.43
N GLY A 182 1.23 -10.95 -0.88
CA GLY A 182 0.23 -9.94 -0.55
C GLY A 182 -1.17 -10.36 -0.94
N ILE A 183 -1.36 -10.83 -2.18
CA ILE A 183 -2.69 -11.23 -2.66
C ILE A 183 -3.20 -12.49 -1.94
N HIS A 184 -2.33 -13.47 -1.67
CA HIS A 184 -2.70 -14.66 -0.89
C HIS A 184 -3.10 -14.30 0.54
N CYS A 185 -2.37 -13.39 1.17
CA CYS A 185 -2.70 -12.89 2.51
C CYS A 185 -4.08 -12.21 2.54
N ILE A 186 -4.38 -11.38 1.55
CA ILE A 186 -5.67 -10.69 1.46
C ILE A 186 -6.81 -11.71 1.32
N HIS A 187 -6.65 -12.70 0.44
CA HIS A 187 -7.65 -13.74 0.28
C HIS A 187 -7.89 -14.53 1.57
N HIS A 188 -6.83 -14.93 2.27
CA HIS A 188 -6.95 -15.62 3.54
C HIS A 188 -7.68 -14.76 4.59
N LEU A 189 -7.34 -13.47 4.69
CA LEU A 189 -8.01 -12.55 5.60
C LEU A 189 -9.48 -12.35 5.26
N ILE A 190 -9.83 -12.26 3.98
CA ILE A 190 -11.21 -12.17 3.52
C ILE A 190 -11.97 -13.44 3.91
N HIS A 191 -11.40 -14.62 3.71
CA HIS A 191 -12.04 -15.89 4.00
C HIS A 191 -12.32 -16.12 5.49
N GLU A 192 -11.31 -15.93 6.33
CA GLU A 192 -11.40 -16.30 7.76
C GLU A 192 -12.11 -15.22 8.59
N LYS A 193 -11.78 -13.95 8.36
CA LYS A 193 -12.29 -12.85 9.19
C LYS A 193 -13.53 -12.16 8.64
N TRP A 194 -13.83 -12.34 7.36
CA TRP A 194 -15.01 -11.73 6.76
C TRP A 194 -16.31 -12.26 7.36
N LYS A 195 -16.42 -13.56 7.63
CA LYS A 195 -17.63 -14.13 8.24
C LYS A 195 -17.99 -13.43 9.55
N GLU A 196 -17.01 -13.23 10.43
CA GLU A 196 -17.22 -12.49 11.69
C GLU A 196 -17.58 -11.02 11.44
N SER A 197 -16.87 -10.36 10.53
CA SER A 197 -17.07 -8.94 10.24
C SER A 197 -18.37 -8.67 9.48
N ALA A 198 -18.75 -9.53 8.56
CA ALA A 198 -20.03 -9.42 7.84
C ALA A 198 -21.22 -9.60 8.79
N GLU A 199 -21.15 -10.54 9.75
CA GLU A 199 -22.19 -10.71 10.76
C GLU A 199 -22.32 -9.50 11.68
N GLN A 200 -21.22 -8.85 12.02
CA GLN A 200 -21.22 -7.61 12.80
C GLN A 200 -21.72 -6.42 11.96
N CYS A 201 -21.33 -6.32 10.69
CA CYS A 201 -21.80 -5.28 9.78
C CYS A 201 -23.30 -5.40 9.43
N LEU A 202 -23.87 -6.59 9.56
CA LEU A 202 -25.28 -6.86 9.28
C LEU A 202 -26.20 -6.62 10.49
N THR A 203 -25.76 -5.96 11.54
CA THR A 203 -26.63 -5.58 12.66
C THR A 203 -27.41 -4.30 12.35
N GLU A 204 -28.67 -4.27 12.80
CA GLU A 204 -29.52 -3.08 12.66
C GLU A 204 -28.87 -1.83 13.29
N SER A 205 -28.15 -2.00 14.40
CA SER A 205 -27.40 -0.93 15.07
C SER A 205 -26.27 -0.39 14.18
N PHE A 206 -25.55 -1.26 13.47
CA PHE A 206 -24.52 -0.84 12.52
C PHE A 206 -25.13 -0.07 11.34
N TYR A 207 -26.24 -0.56 10.78
CA TYR A 207 -26.98 0.12 9.72
C TYR A 207 -27.42 1.52 10.16
N ASN A 208 -28.08 1.63 11.31
CA ASN A 208 -28.59 2.89 11.83
C ASN A 208 -27.49 3.91 12.11
N ASN A 209 -26.36 3.48 12.67
CA ASN A 209 -25.26 4.36 13.02
C ASN A 209 -24.35 4.73 11.84
N THR A 210 -24.19 3.83 10.88
CA THR A 210 -23.22 3.99 9.78
C THR A 210 -23.86 4.48 8.49
N PHE A 211 -25.08 4.07 8.19
CA PHE A 211 -25.71 4.29 6.89
C PHE A 211 -27.01 5.11 6.91
N LYS A 212 -27.83 4.97 7.93
CA LYS A 212 -29.13 5.68 7.99
C LYS A 212 -28.97 7.21 8.10
N ASN A 213 -27.87 7.68 8.63
CA ASN A 213 -27.56 9.11 8.81
C ASN A 213 -26.76 9.71 7.62
N TYR A 214 -26.46 8.94 6.58
CA TYR A 214 -25.81 9.46 5.38
C TYR A 214 -26.88 9.94 4.38
N GLU A 215 -26.67 11.15 3.80
CA GLU A 215 -27.62 11.83 2.90
C GLU A 215 -27.98 11.05 1.62
N ASN A 216 -27.28 9.96 1.32
CA ASN A 216 -27.52 9.06 0.19
C ASN A 216 -27.86 7.65 0.67
N ASN A 217 -28.98 7.48 1.34
CA ASN A 217 -29.49 6.15 1.66
C ASN A 217 -29.96 5.44 0.37
N GLU A 218 -29.18 4.52 -0.16
CA GLU A 218 -29.58 3.63 -1.24
C GLU A 218 -30.55 2.54 -0.75
N TYR A 219 -30.67 2.38 0.57
CA TYR A 219 -31.60 1.45 1.21
C TYR A 219 -32.63 2.19 2.06
N SER A 220 -33.89 1.82 1.88
CA SER A 220 -35.01 2.42 2.64
C SER A 220 -35.13 1.85 4.06
N SER A 221 -34.59 0.64 4.30
CA SER A 221 -34.67 -0.05 5.58
C SER A 221 -33.45 -0.94 5.85
N TYR A 222 -33.31 -1.35 7.13
CA TYR A 222 -32.30 -2.34 7.52
C TYR A 222 -32.55 -3.70 6.86
N GLU A 223 -33.82 -4.10 6.69
CA GLU A 223 -34.18 -5.36 6.04
C GLU A 223 -33.71 -5.39 4.59
N GLU A 224 -33.94 -4.31 3.85
CA GLU A 224 -33.47 -4.18 2.46
C GLU A 224 -31.92 -4.23 2.38
N TYR A 225 -31.25 -3.49 3.26
CA TYR A 225 -29.80 -3.53 3.40
C TYR A 225 -29.30 -4.94 3.76
N ARG A 226 -29.91 -5.58 4.74
CA ARG A 226 -29.56 -6.93 5.17
C ARG A 226 -29.77 -7.95 4.06
N ASP A 227 -30.86 -7.88 3.32
CA ASP A 227 -31.21 -8.85 2.28
C ASP A 227 -30.27 -8.70 1.07
N ASP A 228 -29.90 -7.47 0.72
CA ASP A 228 -28.89 -7.22 -0.31
C ASP A 228 -27.48 -7.67 0.18
N MET A 229 -27.15 -7.44 1.44
CA MET A 229 -25.90 -7.93 2.05
C MET A 229 -25.91 -9.43 2.31
N TRP A 230 -27.09 -10.07 2.44
CA TRP A 230 -27.22 -11.51 2.56
C TRP A 230 -26.78 -12.26 1.31
N PHE A 231 -26.94 -11.65 0.15
CA PHE A 231 -26.37 -12.16 -1.09
C PHE A 231 -24.85 -12.36 -0.97
N PHE A 232 -24.18 -11.59 -0.15
CA PHE A 232 -22.77 -11.71 0.16
C PHE A 232 -22.43 -12.85 1.14
N LYS A 233 -23.41 -13.38 1.86
CA LYS A 233 -23.22 -14.53 2.77
C LYS A 233 -23.42 -15.90 2.09
N SER A 234 -23.94 -15.93 0.86
CA SER A 234 -24.10 -17.18 0.12
C SER A 234 -22.72 -17.69 -0.37
N ASP A 235 -22.62 -19.01 -0.58
CA ASP A 235 -21.35 -19.70 -0.92
C ASP A 235 -20.60 -19.17 -2.15
N GLY A 236 -21.20 -18.25 -2.92
CA GLY A 236 -20.57 -17.57 -4.04
C GLY A 236 -19.79 -16.29 -3.70
N PHE A 237 -19.82 -15.87 -2.43
CA PHE A 237 -19.16 -14.62 -2.02
C PHE A 237 -17.66 -14.64 -2.19
N ASP A 238 -17.03 -15.77 -1.91
CA ASP A 238 -15.60 -15.88 -1.73
C ASP A 238 -14.75 -15.42 -2.90
N VAL A 239 -15.19 -15.65 -4.11
CA VAL A 239 -14.36 -15.39 -5.28
C VAL A 239 -15.10 -14.60 -6.37
N ALA A 240 -16.40 -14.84 -6.53
CA ALA A 240 -17.15 -14.24 -7.63
C ALA A 240 -17.37 -12.73 -7.42
N LEU A 241 -17.60 -12.29 -6.19
CA LEU A 241 -17.87 -10.90 -5.89
C LEU A 241 -16.62 -10.04 -5.99
N VAL A 242 -15.53 -10.57 -5.46
CA VAL A 242 -14.22 -9.92 -5.51
C VAL A 242 -13.71 -9.89 -6.96
N LYS A 243 -13.94 -10.96 -7.76
CA LYS A 243 -13.53 -11.03 -9.17
C LYS A 243 -14.34 -10.15 -10.12
N THR A 244 -15.60 -9.89 -9.85
CA THR A 244 -16.46 -9.41 -10.93
C THR A 244 -17.01 -8.00 -10.74
N ARG A 245 -17.04 -7.38 -9.53
CA ARG A 245 -18.01 -6.31 -9.34
C ARG A 245 -17.71 -5.17 -8.40
N TYR A 246 -16.44 -4.85 -8.07
CA TYR A 246 -16.19 -3.66 -7.25
C TYR A 246 -16.83 -2.39 -7.84
N PHE A 247 -16.82 -2.25 -9.17
CA PHE A 247 -17.44 -1.11 -9.87
C PHE A 247 -18.96 -1.22 -10.02
N GLU A 248 -19.51 -2.43 -9.91
CA GLU A 248 -20.96 -2.67 -9.94
C GLU A 248 -21.59 -2.59 -8.54
N LEU A 249 -20.78 -2.59 -7.48
CA LEU A 249 -21.27 -2.43 -6.12
C LEU A 249 -21.89 -1.04 -5.95
N ASN A 250 -23.00 -0.98 -5.27
CA ASN A 250 -23.58 0.29 -4.88
C ASN A 250 -22.71 1.02 -3.81
N ALA A 251 -22.99 2.28 -3.54
CA ALA A 251 -22.16 3.09 -2.65
C ALA A 251 -22.11 2.54 -1.21
N VAL A 252 -23.16 1.87 -0.74
CA VAL A 252 -23.20 1.27 0.61
C VAL A 252 -22.33 0.03 0.65
N GLN A 253 -22.44 -0.85 -0.34
CA GLN A 253 -21.62 -2.05 -0.48
C GLN A 253 -20.12 -1.69 -0.55
N LYS A 254 -19.77 -0.65 -1.31
CA LYS A 254 -18.40 -0.13 -1.36
C LYS A 254 -17.91 0.34 0.00
N ARG A 255 -18.73 1.07 0.76
CA ARG A 255 -18.35 1.54 2.09
C ARG A 255 -18.20 0.42 3.10
N VAL A 256 -19.01 -0.61 3.02
CA VAL A 256 -18.85 -1.82 3.85
C VAL A 256 -17.52 -2.51 3.51
N LEU A 257 -17.22 -2.65 2.22
CA LEU A 257 -15.93 -3.14 1.75
C LEU A 257 -14.78 -2.23 2.20
N GLU A 258 -14.89 -0.93 2.04
CA GLU A 258 -13.88 0.05 2.47
C GLU A 258 -13.70 0.04 3.99
N ALA A 259 -14.79 -0.07 4.77
CA ALA A 259 -14.72 -0.22 6.22
C ALA A 259 -14.07 -1.55 6.62
N PHE A 260 -14.31 -2.60 5.86
CA PHE A 260 -13.64 -3.88 6.00
C PHE A 260 -12.16 -3.79 5.59
N TYR A 261 -11.86 -3.18 4.44
CA TYR A 261 -10.50 -2.88 4.01
C TYR A 261 -9.77 -1.95 4.97
N SER A 262 -10.43 -0.93 5.52
CA SER A 262 -9.81 -0.07 6.54
C SER A 262 -9.50 -0.85 7.82
N LYS A 263 -10.25 -1.90 8.15
CA LYS A 263 -9.90 -2.85 9.23
C LYS A 263 -8.79 -3.81 8.81
N ILE A 264 -8.66 -4.18 7.55
CA ILE A 264 -7.50 -4.91 6.99
C ILE A 264 -6.28 -3.98 6.94
N TYR A 265 -6.44 -2.72 6.53
CA TYR A 265 -5.42 -1.67 6.56
C TYR A 265 -5.13 -1.13 7.97
N LEU A 266 -5.96 -1.44 8.97
CA LEU A 266 -5.69 -1.20 10.40
C LEU A 266 -4.57 -2.08 10.97
N PHE A 267 -3.96 -2.86 10.13
CA PHE A 267 -2.62 -3.30 10.39
C PHE A 267 -1.75 -2.04 10.28
N ASP A 268 -1.33 -1.43 11.36
CA ASP A 268 -0.35 -0.35 11.40
C ASP A 268 0.87 -0.70 10.55
N ILE A 269 0.70 -0.61 9.24
CA ILE A 269 1.77 -0.72 8.27
C ILE A 269 2.47 0.61 8.39
N THR A 270 3.38 0.71 9.30
CA THR A 270 4.25 1.86 9.41
C THR A 270 5.22 1.81 8.25
N ASP A 271 5.10 2.80 7.37
CA ASP A 271 6.15 3.11 6.43
C ASP A 271 7.46 3.27 7.19
N ILE A 272 8.48 2.51 6.80
CA ILE A 272 9.80 2.74 7.37
C ILE A 272 10.41 4.01 6.76
N ASP A 273 10.83 4.91 7.62
CA ASP A 273 11.67 6.04 7.23
C ASP A 273 13.13 5.70 7.56
N PHE A 274 13.89 5.30 6.54
CA PHE A 274 15.29 4.89 6.73
C PHE A 274 16.18 5.99 7.29
N ASP A 275 15.87 7.25 7.07
CA ASP A 275 16.65 8.37 7.59
C ASP A 275 16.40 8.63 9.08
N ARG A 276 15.31 8.06 9.62
CA ARG A 276 14.92 8.13 11.04
C ARG A 276 15.11 6.83 11.79
N CYS A 277 15.19 5.72 11.05
CA CYS A 277 15.39 4.41 11.65
C CYS A 277 16.72 4.39 12.39
N SER A 278 16.71 4.24 13.69
CA SER A 278 17.92 4.14 14.52
C SER A 278 18.36 2.70 14.70
N ASN A 279 17.43 1.75 14.63
CA ASN A 279 17.68 0.33 14.80
C ASN A 279 16.64 -0.51 14.05
N LEU A 280 17.06 -1.07 12.92
CA LEU A 280 16.20 -1.87 12.06
C LEU A 280 15.66 -3.13 12.77
N GLU A 281 16.45 -3.77 13.61
CA GLU A 281 16.03 -4.95 14.36
C GLU A 281 14.90 -4.62 15.36
N SER A 282 14.98 -3.46 16.00
CA SER A 282 13.92 -2.98 16.90
C SER A 282 12.61 -2.76 16.16
N GLU A 283 12.67 -2.13 14.99
CA GLU A 283 11.48 -1.93 14.12
C GLU A 283 10.85 -3.27 13.70
N ILE A 284 11.68 -4.22 13.27
CA ILE A 284 11.22 -5.57 12.89
C ILE A 284 10.60 -6.29 14.08
N ASN A 285 11.25 -6.24 15.24
CA ASN A 285 10.75 -6.91 16.44
C ASN A 285 9.39 -6.35 16.91
N GLN A 286 9.14 -5.06 16.75
CA GLN A 286 7.81 -4.47 17.03
C GLN A 286 6.71 -5.06 16.15
N TRP A 287 7.06 -5.50 14.94
CA TRP A 287 6.13 -6.11 14.00
C TRP A 287 5.79 -7.56 14.31
N TYR A 288 6.70 -8.34 14.82
CA TYR A 288 6.44 -9.74 15.18
C TYR A 288 5.29 -9.89 16.20
N SER A 289 5.07 -8.92 17.08
CA SER A 289 3.99 -8.95 18.09
C SER A 289 2.59 -8.69 17.54
N ARG A 290 2.49 -8.37 16.27
CA ARG A 290 1.21 -8.06 15.65
C ARG A 290 0.68 -9.36 15.04
N ASN A 291 -0.39 -9.94 15.58
CA ASN A 291 -1.08 -11.20 15.23
C ASN A 291 -1.17 -11.59 13.74
N MET A 292 -0.82 -10.67 12.87
CA MET A 292 -0.88 -10.83 11.44
C MET A 292 0.10 -11.83 10.88
N LEU A 293 1.31 -11.84 11.43
CA LEU A 293 2.38 -12.68 10.89
C LEU A 293 2.05 -14.16 11.09
N GLU A 294 1.48 -14.54 12.23
CA GLU A 294 1.10 -15.92 12.45
C GLU A 294 0.04 -16.40 11.45
N THR A 295 -0.95 -15.56 11.17
CA THR A 295 -2.02 -15.87 10.20
C THR A 295 -1.52 -15.76 8.75
N LEU A 296 -0.74 -14.72 8.43
CA LEU A 296 -0.24 -14.46 7.08
C LEU A 296 0.81 -15.48 6.66
N PHE A 297 1.68 -15.89 7.57
CA PHE A 297 2.79 -16.77 7.25
C PHE A 297 2.47 -18.25 7.41
N THR A 298 1.52 -18.64 8.25
CA THR A 298 1.18 -20.06 8.39
C THR A 298 0.39 -20.65 7.24
N GLU A 299 -0.51 -19.88 6.61
CA GLU A 299 -1.34 -20.40 5.50
C GLU A 299 -0.80 -20.03 4.12
N GLY A 300 -0.47 -18.74 3.90
CA GLY A 300 -0.02 -18.25 2.59
C GLY A 300 1.40 -18.70 2.19
N LEU A 301 2.24 -19.09 3.16
CA LEU A 301 3.64 -19.44 2.92
C LEU A 301 3.94 -20.95 2.92
N LYS A 302 2.98 -21.80 3.27
CA LYS A 302 3.22 -23.26 3.32
C LYS A 302 3.87 -23.80 2.06
N GLU A 303 3.38 -23.37 0.89
CA GLU A 303 3.91 -23.81 -0.41
C GLU A 303 5.34 -23.34 -0.66
N ILE A 304 5.68 -22.12 -0.21
CA ILE A 304 7.02 -21.54 -0.37
C ILE A 304 8.05 -22.32 0.44
N PHE A 305 7.72 -22.65 1.69
CA PHE A 305 8.65 -23.32 2.60
C PHE A 305 8.88 -24.82 2.27
N ILE A 306 8.04 -25.42 1.43
CA ILE A 306 8.23 -26.82 1.00
C ILE A 306 9.47 -26.97 0.09
N ASN A 307 9.74 -26.00 -0.78
CA ASN A 307 10.76 -26.10 -1.84
C ASN A 307 11.57 -24.81 -1.98
N ILE A 308 12.22 -24.37 -0.91
CA ILE A 308 13.07 -23.17 -0.92
C ILE A 308 14.26 -23.40 -1.88
N PRO A 309 14.39 -22.64 -2.98
CA PRO A 309 15.53 -22.73 -3.87
C PRO A 309 16.80 -22.15 -3.25
N LYS A 310 17.93 -22.24 -3.96
CA LYS A 310 19.20 -21.64 -3.48
C LYS A 310 19.21 -20.13 -3.54
N VAL A 311 18.38 -19.54 -4.41
CA VAL A 311 18.31 -18.09 -4.60
C VAL A 311 16.87 -17.63 -4.48
N ILE A 312 16.67 -16.55 -3.72
CA ILE A 312 15.37 -15.88 -3.58
C ILE A 312 15.55 -14.39 -3.90
N GLY A 313 14.70 -13.87 -4.77
CA GLY A 313 14.54 -12.43 -4.99
C GLY A 313 13.34 -11.91 -4.22
N ILE A 314 13.53 -10.90 -3.37
CA ILE A 314 12.43 -10.20 -2.70
C ILE A 314 12.30 -8.82 -3.31
N SER A 315 11.16 -8.57 -3.99
CA SER A 315 10.88 -7.30 -4.64
C SER A 315 10.03 -6.43 -3.73
N ILE A 316 10.59 -5.30 -3.31
CA ILE A 316 9.97 -4.33 -2.40
C ILE A 316 9.81 -3.00 -3.12
N THR A 317 8.56 -2.63 -3.39
CA THR A 317 8.21 -1.40 -4.12
C THR A 317 7.89 -0.25 -3.19
N SER A 318 7.21 -0.53 -2.07
CA SER A 318 6.80 0.46 -1.07
C SER A 318 7.51 0.25 0.25
N THR A 319 7.75 1.33 0.99
CA THR A 319 8.37 1.30 2.33
C THR A 319 7.59 0.46 3.33
N CYS A 320 6.27 0.35 3.18
CA CYS A 320 5.43 -0.51 4.02
C CYS A 320 5.69 -2.02 3.82
N GLN A 321 6.26 -2.43 2.68
CA GLN A 321 6.64 -3.82 2.41
C GLN A 321 8.01 -4.20 3.00
N PHE A 322 8.81 -3.22 3.44
CA PHE A 322 10.20 -3.47 3.82
C PHE A 322 10.32 -4.35 5.07
N ILE A 323 9.60 -4.03 6.13
CA ILE A 323 9.59 -4.81 7.37
C ILE A 323 9.06 -6.23 7.12
N PRO A 324 7.89 -6.43 6.46
CA PRO A 324 7.45 -7.76 6.05
C PRO A 324 8.49 -8.53 5.21
N GLY A 325 9.19 -7.84 4.31
CA GLY A 325 10.26 -8.42 3.51
C GLY A 325 11.46 -8.89 4.35
N CYS A 326 11.87 -8.12 5.35
CA CYS A 326 12.92 -8.51 6.30
C CYS A 326 12.53 -9.73 7.14
N ILE A 327 11.30 -9.76 7.64
CA ILE A 327 10.76 -10.89 8.40
C ILE A 327 10.75 -12.16 7.55
N LEU A 328 10.26 -12.04 6.31
CA LEU A 328 10.26 -13.14 5.35
C LEU A 328 11.68 -13.66 5.11
N ALA A 329 12.64 -12.77 4.88
CA ALA A 329 14.04 -13.14 4.69
C ALA A 329 14.62 -13.85 5.92
N GLU A 330 14.32 -13.39 7.12
CA GLU A 330 14.76 -14.03 8.38
C GLU A 330 14.16 -15.44 8.55
N LEU A 331 12.86 -15.61 8.27
CA LEU A 331 12.20 -16.91 8.32
C LEU A 331 12.79 -17.91 7.30
N ILE A 332 13.04 -17.43 6.09
CA ILE A 332 13.66 -18.26 5.03
C ILE A 332 15.07 -18.69 5.44
N LYS A 333 15.90 -17.76 5.93
CA LYS A 333 17.26 -18.06 6.39
C LYS A 333 17.28 -18.98 7.63
N HIS A 334 16.26 -18.90 8.49
CA HIS A 334 16.11 -19.84 9.60
C HIS A 334 15.85 -21.27 9.11
N CYS A 335 14.99 -21.44 8.12
CA CYS A 335 14.72 -22.76 7.51
C CYS A 335 15.87 -23.27 6.64
N ARG A 336 16.57 -22.34 5.97
CA ARG A 336 17.61 -22.64 5.00
C ARG A 336 18.74 -21.62 5.04
N PRO A 337 19.75 -21.78 5.92
CA PRO A 337 20.81 -20.80 6.14
C PRO A 337 21.73 -20.55 4.94
N ASP A 338 21.80 -21.50 3.98
CA ASP A 338 22.63 -21.40 2.77
C ASP A 338 21.98 -20.62 1.63
N VAL A 339 20.70 -20.26 1.76
CA VAL A 339 19.98 -19.51 0.72
C VAL A 339 20.59 -18.12 0.51
N LYS A 340 20.66 -17.70 -0.75
CA LYS A 340 21.04 -16.33 -1.13
C LYS A 340 19.79 -15.51 -1.36
N ILE A 341 19.63 -14.43 -0.61
CA ILE A 341 18.48 -13.53 -0.69
C ILE A 341 18.89 -12.21 -1.30
N ILE A 342 18.21 -11.82 -2.37
CA ILE A 342 18.43 -10.61 -3.14
C ILE A 342 17.28 -9.65 -2.87
N LEU A 343 17.57 -8.44 -2.39
CA LEU A 343 16.63 -7.34 -2.30
C LEU A 343 16.62 -6.55 -3.61
N GLY A 344 15.45 -6.26 -4.13
CA GLY A 344 15.24 -5.36 -5.28
C GLY A 344 13.96 -4.55 -5.14
N GLY A 345 13.68 -3.71 -6.14
CA GLY A 345 12.54 -2.79 -6.17
C GLY A 345 12.90 -1.38 -5.69
N SER A 346 11.99 -0.43 -5.87
CA SER A 346 12.26 1.00 -5.58
C SER A 346 12.63 1.28 -4.11
N CYS A 347 12.19 0.45 -3.17
CA CYS A 347 12.57 0.56 -1.77
C CYS A 347 14.05 0.21 -1.53
N ALA A 348 14.65 -0.65 -2.37
CA ALA A 348 16.09 -0.92 -2.32
C ALA A 348 16.92 0.33 -2.63
N ASP A 349 16.47 1.14 -3.59
CA ASP A 349 17.10 2.44 -3.92
C ASP A 349 16.99 3.41 -2.74
N LEU A 350 15.82 3.50 -2.11
CA LEU A 350 15.61 4.35 -0.93
C LEU A 350 16.54 3.95 0.21
N PHE A 351 16.64 2.65 0.51
CA PHE A 351 17.55 2.14 1.54
C PHE A 351 19.02 2.43 1.20
N ALA A 352 19.45 2.12 -0.02
CA ALA A 352 20.84 2.30 -0.44
C ALA A 352 21.29 3.77 -0.38
N ASN A 353 20.40 4.71 -0.68
CA ASN A 353 20.66 6.14 -0.71
C ASN A 353 20.31 6.85 0.61
N SER A 354 19.75 6.16 1.60
CA SER A 354 19.40 6.73 2.91
C SER A 354 20.61 7.07 3.76
N SER A 355 20.39 7.88 4.80
CA SER A 355 21.38 8.18 5.84
C SER A 355 21.42 7.11 6.95
N TYR A 356 20.65 6.04 6.85
CA TYR A 356 20.64 4.96 7.84
C TYR A 356 22.05 4.43 8.11
N ALA A 357 22.43 4.36 9.37
CA ALA A 357 23.66 3.77 9.82
C ALA A 357 23.39 2.90 11.08
N PRO A 358 23.91 1.67 11.16
CA PRO A 358 24.83 1.03 10.22
C PRO A 358 24.11 0.23 9.13
N LYS A 359 24.28 0.60 7.85
CA LYS A 359 23.72 -0.16 6.71
C LYS A 359 24.14 -1.62 6.65
N THR A 360 25.23 -1.98 7.31
CA THR A 360 25.73 -3.35 7.39
C THR A 360 24.78 -4.32 8.10
N ASP A 361 23.86 -3.82 8.92
CA ASP A 361 22.86 -4.65 9.61
C ASP A 361 21.93 -5.36 8.63
N ILE A 362 21.78 -4.82 7.41
CA ILE A 362 20.96 -5.41 6.35
C ILE A 362 21.42 -6.81 5.94
N LYS A 363 22.72 -7.14 6.17
CA LYS A 363 23.31 -8.46 5.89
C LYS A 363 22.60 -9.61 6.65
N LYS A 364 21.95 -9.30 7.75
CA LYS A 364 21.13 -10.27 8.48
C LYS A 364 19.99 -10.81 7.63
N TYR A 365 19.47 -9.98 6.74
CA TYR A 365 18.27 -10.26 5.94
C TYR A 365 18.61 -10.56 4.48
N PHE A 366 19.44 -9.72 3.84
CA PHE A 366 19.72 -9.77 2.42
C PHE A 366 21.22 -9.91 2.17
N ASP A 367 21.59 -10.81 1.25
CA ASP A 367 22.99 -11.02 0.85
C ASP A 367 23.42 -9.99 -0.21
N TYR A 368 22.49 -9.59 -1.08
CA TYR A 368 22.71 -8.67 -2.20
C TYR A 368 21.55 -7.71 -2.35
N ILE A 369 21.84 -6.50 -2.80
CA ILE A 369 20.84 -5.46 -3.06
C ILE A 369 21.04 -4.95 -4.48
N ILE A 370 20.00 -5.04 -5.32
CA ILE A 370 20.00 -4.48 -6.67
C ILE A 370 19.37 -3.09 -6.62
N ILE A 371 20.14 -2.09 -7.09
CA ILE A 371 19.79 -0.67 -7.07
C ILE A 371 19.43 -0.23 -8.49
N GLY A 372 18.21 0.30 -8.69
CA GLY A 372 17.72 0.71 -10.01
C GLY A 372 17.20 -0.45 -10.84
N GLU A 373 17.51 -0.44 -12.13
CA GLU A 373 17.03 -1.46 -13.07
C GLU A 373 17.78 -2.77 -12.89
N GLY A 374 17.03 -3.87 -12.77
CA GLY A 374 17.56 -5.12 -12.25
C GLY A 374 17.84 -6.20 -13.28
N GLU A 375 17.42 -6.07 -14.53
CA GLU A 375 17.42 -7.17 -15.51
C GLU A 375 18.85 -7.68 -15.77
N THR A 376 19.74 -6.83 -16.24
CA THR A 376 21.16 -7.19 -16.48
C THR A 376 21.87 -7.58 -15.19
N ALA A 377 21.62 -6.86 -14.10
CA ALA A 377 22.23 -7.14 -12.81
C ALA A 377 21.90 -8.54 -12.31
N LEU A 378 20.62 -8.90 -12.39
CA LEU A 378 20.13 -10.19 -11.91
C LEU A 378 20.65 -11.37 -12.74
N VAL A 379 20.62 -11.26 -14.08
CA VAL A 379 21.21 -12.30 -14.95
C VAL A 379 22.69 -12.52 -14.63
N ASN A 380 23.45 -11.43 -14.43
CA ASN A 380 24.87 -11.55 -14.12
C ASN A 380 25.11 -12.06 -12.69
N LEU A 381 24.22 -11.75 -11.73
CA LEU A 381 24.31 -12.30 -10.38
C LEU A 381 24.01 -13.80 -10.36
N MET A 382 23.05 -14.27 -11.15
CA MET A 382 22.82 -15.71 -11.34
C MET A 382 24.03 -16.40 -11.96
N ARG A 383 24.67 -15.79 -12.99
CA ARG A 383 25.93 -16.29 -13.57
C ARG A 383 27.09 -16.30 -12.55
N HIS A 384 27.11 -15.36 -11.63
CA HIS A 384 28.09 -15.36 -10.52
C HIS A 384 27.90 -16.58 -9.63
N PHE A 385 26.67 -16.94 -9.28
CA PHE A 385 26.40 -18.16 -8.50
C PHE A 385 26.79 -19.43 -9.24
N ASP A 386 26.82 -19.41 -10.57
CA ASP A 386 27.32 -20.47 -11.43
C ASP A 386 28.86 -20.39 -11.68
N ASN A 387 29.57 -19.49 -10.99
CA ASN A 387 30.99 -19.19 -11.15
C ASN A 387 31.37 -18.69 -12.56
N MET A 388 30.47 -18.04 -13.27
CA MET A 388 30.70 -17.52 -14.63
C MET A 388 30.91 -15.99 -14.68
N ALA A 389 30.74 -15.28 -13.59
CA ALA A 389 30.93 -13.82 -13.51
C ALA A 389 31.57 -13.40 -12.19
N ALA A 390 32.43 -12.39 -12.21
CA ALA A 390 33.01 -11.80 -11.01
C ALA A 390 32.03 -10.77 -10.42
N LEU A 391 31.90 -10.74 -9.09
CA LEU A 391 30.90 -9.93 -8.39
C LEU A 391 31.04 -8.43 -8.66
N ASP A 392 32.28 -7.94 -8.75
CA ASP A 392 32.61 -6.54 -9.01
C ASP A 392 32.28 -6.06 -10.44
N THR A 393 32.03 -7.00 -11.35
CA THR A 393 31.63 -6.69 -12.74
C THR A 393 30.12 -6.58 -12.93
N ILE A 394 29.34 -6.96 -11.92
CA ILE A 394 27.86 -6.94 -11.97
C ILE A 394 27.38 -5.50 -11.79
N PRO A 395 26.62 -4.91 -12.71
CA PRO A 395 26.13 -3.55 -12.54
C PRO A 395 25.02 -3.47 -11.49
N ASN A 396 24.74 -2.24 -11.03
CA ASN A 396 23.60 -1.95 -10.17
C ASN A 396 23.56 -2.76 -8.85
N LEU A 397 24.71 -3.18 -8.33
CA LEU A 397 24.79 -4.03 -7.15
C LEU A 397 25.36 -3.29 -5.95
N MET A 398 24.73 -3.48 -4.79
CA MET A 398 25.28 -3.19 -3.47
C MET A 398 25.43 -4.52 -2.71
N PHE A 399 26.60 -4.75 -2.12
CA PHE A 399 26.85 -5.92 -1.29
C PHE A 399 27.84 -5.59 -0.17
N ILE A 400 27.93 -6.48 0.81
CA ILE A 400 28.88 -6.36 1.92
C ILE A 400 29.96 -7.40 1.70
N ASP A 401 31.22 -6.94 1.60
CA ASP A 401 32.37 -7.80 1.35
C ASP A 401 32.83 -8.58 2.59
N SER A 402 33.93 -9.36 2.44
CA SER A 402 34.50 -10.16 3.52
C SER A 402 35.05 -9.31 4.67
N ASP A 403 35.43 -8.07 4.41
CA ASP A 403 35.95 -7.13 5.41
C ASP A 403 34.81 -6.36 6.13
N ASN A 404 33.55 -6.74 5.86
CA ASN A 404 32.33 -6.09 6.36
C ASN A 404 32.16 -4.65 5.86
N GLU A 405 32.73 -4.35 4.68
CA GLU A 405 32.61 -3.06 4.02
C GLU A 405 31.53 -3.08 2.94
N ILE A 406 30.79 -1.97 2.82
CA ILE A 406 29.77 -1.82 1.79
C ILE A 406 30.44 -1.51 0.46
N ARG A 407 30.11 -2.28 -0.57
CA ARG A 407 30.57 -2.10 -1.96
C ARG A 407 29.38 -1.74 -2.85
N TYR A 408 29.62 -0.78 -3.70
CA TYR A 408 28.70 -0.37 -4.77
C TYR A 408 29.38 -0.59 -6.11
N THR A 409 28.69 -1.20 -7.04
CA THR A 409 29.18 -1.36 -8.41
C THR A 409 28.68 -0.24 -9.32
N LYS A 410 29.16 -0.20 -10.56
CA LYS A 410 28.75 0.80 -11.55
C LYS A 410 27.25 0.69 -11.83
N GLN A 411 26.56 1.80 -11.77
CA GLN A 411 25.14 1.85 -12.16
C GLN A 411 24.99 2.05 -13.66
N ILE A 412 24.05 1.31 -14.24
CA ILE A 412 23.63 1.41 -15.66
C ILE A 412 22.10 1.49 -15.74
N VAL A 413 21.60 1.91 -16.88
CA VAL A 413 20.19 1.83 -17.27
C VAL A 413 20.03 0.82 -18.41
N GLU A 414 18.90 0.12 -18.44
CA GLU A 414 18.65 -0.93 -19.42
C GLU A 414 18.30 -0.40 -20.82
N ASP A 415 18.65 -1.14 -21.83
CA ASP A 415 18.12 -0.95 -23.16
C ASP A 415 16.73 -1.59 -23.27
N VAL A 416 15.70 -0.81 -23.04
CA VAL A 416 14.30 -1.28 -23.02
C VAL A 416 13.85 -1.92 -24.34
N THR A 417 14.56 -1.65 -25.45
CA THR A 417 14.22 -2.23 -26.78
C THR A 417 14.50 -3.73 -26.86
N ARG A 418 15.33 -4.26 -25.94
CA ARG A 418 15.72 -5.66 -25.88
C ARG A 418 14.98 -6.46 -24.82
N LEU A 419 14.26 -5.79 -23.94
CA LEU A 419 13.55 -6.46 -22.86
C LEU A 419 12.34 -7.24 -23.39
N PRO A 420 12.15 -8.50 -22.98
CA PRO A 420 11.02 -9.30 -23.38
C PRO A 420 9.69 -8.74 -22.84
N ALA A 421 8.57 -9.28 -23.34
CA ALA A 421 7.28 -9.07 -22.71
C ALA A 421 7.29 -9.68 -21.29
N PRO A 422 6.60 -9.07 -20.32
CA PRO A 422 6.53 -9.62 -18.95
C PRO A 422 5.91 -11.03 -18.95
N ASP A 423 6.39 -11.88 -18.07
CA ASP A 423 5.90 -13.26 -17.91
C ASP A 423 5.20 -13.41 -16.56
N TYR A 424 3.89 -13.57 -16.58
CA TYR A 424 3.04 -13.70 -15.39
C TYR A 424 2.81 -15.16 -14.95
N ASP A 425 3.44 -16.15 -15.60
CA ASP A 425 3.32 -17.55 -15.22
C ASP A 425 3.81 -17.79 -13.79
N GLY A 426 2.99 -18.46 -13.00
CA GLY A 426 3.26 -18.73 -11.60
C GLY A 426 2.55 -17.79 -10.62
N LEU A 427 2.05 -16.65 -11.10
CA LEU A 427 1.11 -15.83 -10.32
C LEU A 427 -0.31 -16.42 -10.44
N ASN A 428 -1.02 -16.44 -9.32
CA ASN A 428 -2.43 -16.81 -9.33
C ASN A 428 -3.27 -15.59 -9.73
N LEU A 429 -3.36 -15.36 -11.05
CA LEU A 429 -4.01 -14.19 -11.64
C LEU A 429 -5.49 -14.07 -11.27
N ASP A 430 -6.13 -15.18 -10.94
CA ASP A 430 -7.52 -15.23 -10.52
C ASP A 430 -7.78 -14.62 -9.14
N LEU A 431 -6.75 -14.40 -8.34
CA LEU A 431 -6.88 -13.81 -7.01
C LEU A 431 -6.95 -12.27 -7.04
N TYR A 432 -6.53 -11.62 -8.12
CA TYR A 432 -6.57 -10.16 -8.20
C TYR A 432 -7.99 -9.63 -8.34
N LEU A 433 -8.27 -8.55 -7.59
CA LEU A 433 -9.62 -8.08 -7.30
C LEU A 433 -10.18 -7.03 -8.28
N ALA A 434 -9.51 -6.81 -9.40
CA ALA A 434 -10.09 -5.99 -10.47
C ALA A 434 -11.32 -6.68 -11.08
N PRO A 435 -12.33 -5.94 -11.55
CA PRO A 435 -13.52 -6.50 -12.20
C PRO A 435 -13.18 -7.35 -13.43
N GLU A 436 -12.17 -6.93 -14.16
CA GLU A 436 -11.54 -7.66 -15.26
C GLU A 436 -10.05 -7.77 -14.94
N LEU A 437 -9.45 -8.95 -15.14
CA LEU A 437 -8.01 -9.10 -14.96
C LEU A 437 -7.29 -8.02 -15.76
N THR A 438 -6.58 -7.15 -15.07
CA THR A 438 -5.82 -6.08 -15.69
C THR A 438 -4.33 -6.39 -15.58
N LEU A 439 -3.67 -6.58 -16.72
CA LEU A 439 -2.23 -6.82 -16.73
C LEU A 439 -1.46 -5.51 -16.95
N PRO A 440 -0.54 -5.14 -16.05
CA PRO A 440 0.31 -4.00 -16.25
C PRO A 440 1.33 -4.27 -17.36
N TYR A 441 1.57 -3.28 -18.20
CA TYR A 441 2.56 -3.33 -19.27
C TYR A 441 3.30 -2.01 -19.36
N GLN A 442 4.61 -2.03 -19.60
CA GLN A 442 5.45 -0.83 -19.71
C GLN A 442 5.99 -0.70 -21.13
N THR A 443 5.66 0.43 -21.80
CA THR A 443 6.15 0.73 -23.14
C THR A 443 7.46 1.51 -23.12
N SER A 444 7.69 2.26 -22.04
CA SER A 444 8.85 3.15 -21.90
C SER A 444 9.28 3.30 -20.46
N ARG A 445 10.49 3.71 -20.23
CA ARG A 445 11.04 4.08 -18.91
C ARG A 445 11.58 5.50 -18.94
N GLY A 446 11.35 6.22 -17.84
CA GLY A 446 11.73 7.61 -17.68
C GLY A 446 10.68 8.59 -18.21
N CYS A 447 10.76 9.83 -17.78
CA CYS A 447 9.83 10.88 -18.17
C CYS A 447 10.41 11.72 -19.31
N HIS A 448 9.67 11.85 -20.42
CA HIS A 448 10.11 12.62 -21.57
C HIS A 448 10.21 14.14 -21.32
N TYR A 449 9.68 14.64 -20.19
CA TYR A 449 9.83 16.05 -19.78
C TYR A 449 10.95 16.23 -18.75
N GLY A 450 10.87 15.58 -17.57
CA GLY A 450 11.94 15.51 -16.60
C GLY A 450 12.27 16.77 -15.78
N TYR A 451 11.55 17.89 -15.93
CA TYR A 451 11.92 19.18 -15.33
C TYR A 451 11.03 19.63 -14.15
N CYS A 452 10.04 18.83 -13.75
CA CYS A 452 9.16 19.19 -12.63
C CYS A 452 9.98 19.31 -11.33
N ALA A 453 9.88 20.47 -10.67
CA ALA A 453 10.71 20.78 -9.51
C ALA A 453 10.40 19.93 -8.26
N PHE A 454 9.21 19.37 -8.19
CA PHE A 454 8.72 18.55 -7.07
C PHE A 454 8.94 17.04 -7.28
N CYS A 455 9.31 16.63 -8.49
CA CYS A 455 9.37 15.22 -8.84
C CYS A 455 10.66 14.57 -8.27
N ASN A 456 10.47 13.48 -7.51
CA ASN A 456 11.58 12.72 -6.95
C ASN A 456 12.14 11.65 -7.89
N HIS A 457 11.73 11.64 -9.15
CA HIS A 457 12.27 10.76 -10.16
C HIS A 457 13.80 10.91 -10.19
N ASP A 458 14.51 9.82 -9.99
CA ASP A 458 15.99 9.83 -9.97
C ASP A 458 16.52 10.53 -11.21
N GLU A 459 17.58 11.32 -11.04
CA GLU A 459 18.24 12.08 -12.12
C GLU A 459 18.60 11.19 -13.32
N LYS A 460 18.87 9.90 -13.09
CA LYS A 460 19.12 8.89 -14.14
C LYS A 460 17.93 8.67 -15.06
N TYR A 461 16.72 8.79 -14.56
CA TYR A 461 15.49 8.56 -15.30
C TYR A 461 14.86 9.84 -15.79
N ARG A 462 15.11 10.99 -15.15
CA ARG A 462 14.51 12.29 -15.48
C ARG A 462 14.73 12.72 -16.92
N HIS A 463 15.90 12.47 -17.47
CA HIS A 463 16.30 12.94 -18.79
C HIS A 463 16.62 11.81 -19.76
N ASN A 464 16.32 10.59 -19.39
CA ASN A 464 16.66 9.38 -20.14
C ASN A 464 15.39 8.61 -20.52
N TYR A 465 14.54 9.24 -21.33
CA TYR A 465 13.36 8.58 -21.86
C TYR A 465 13.76 7.54 -22.90
N ARG A 466 13.40 6.29 -22.66
CA ARG A 466 13.67 5.14 -23.52
C ARG A 466 12.37 4.40 -23.77
N SER A 467 12.03 4.12 -25.02
CA SER A 467 10.80 3.41 -25.37
C SER A 467 11.09 2.19 -26.24
N LYS A 468 10.28 1.15 -26.10
CA LYS A 468 10.20 0.06 -27.05
C LYS A 468 9.73 0.60 -28.42
N GLN A 469 10.00 -0.17 -29.48
CA GLN A 469 9.37 0.07 -30.77
C GLN A 469 7.87 -0.28 -30.66
N MET A 470 7.01 0.52 -31.24
CA MET A 470 5.55 0.37 -31.03
C MET A 470 4.99 -0.89 -31.69
N ASP A 471 5.60 -1.39 -32.77
CA ASP A 471 5.27 -2.70 -33.33
C ASP A 471 5.58 -3.87 -32.38
N THR A 472 6.66 -3.74 -31.60
CA THR A 472 6.99 -4.70 -30.54
C THR A 472 5.98 -4.63 -29.40
N VAL A 473 5.59 -3.42 -28.98
CA VAL A 473 4.55 -3.21 -27.95
C VAL A 473 3.24 -3.91 -28.35
N VAL A 474 2.81 -3.71 -29.59
CA VAL A 474 1.57 -4.29 -30.12
C VAL A 474 1.65 -5.82 -30.16
N LYS A 475 2.79 -6.38 -30.62
CA LYS A 475 3.02 -7.84 -30.61
C LYS A 475 3.02 -8.41 -29.19
N ASP A 476 3.67 -7.74 -28.26
CA ASP A 476 3.70 -8.14 -26.85
C ASP A 476 2.27 -8.21 -26.27
N LEU A 477 1.46 -7.17 -26.50
CA LEU A 477 0.08 -7.11 -26.00
C LEU A 477 -0.80 -8.21 -26.60
N LEU A 478 -0.68 -8.48 -27.89
CA LEU A 478 -1.40 -9.58 -28.55
C LEU A 478 -0.98 -10.94 -27.98
N SER A 479 0.32 -11.14 -27.76
CA SER A 479 0.86 -12.36 -27.15
C SER A 479 0.37 -12.55 -25.72
N LEU A 480 0.42 -11.51 -24.89
CA LEU A 480 -0.08 -11.53 -23.51
C LEU A 480 -1.59 -11.80 -23.47
N SER A 481 -2.35 -11.13 -24.33
CA SER A 481 -3.80 -11.33 -24.44
C SER A 481 -4.12 -12.79 -24.77
N GLY A 482 -3.43 -13.38 -25.77
CA GLY A 482 -3.63 -14.78 -26.13
C GLY A 482 -3.18 -15.76 -25.05
N LYS A 483 -2.01 -15.51 -24.42
CA LYS A 483 -1.44 -16.40 -23.41
C LYS A 483 -2.29 -16.45 -22.12
N TYR A 484 -2.78 -15.32 -21.66
CA TYR A 484 -3.51 -15.21 -20.38
C TYR A 484 -5.02 -15.06 -20.53
N ASN A 485 -5.53 -15.15 -21.78
CA ASN A 485 -6.93 -14.89 -22.09
C ASN A 485 -7.41 -13.55 -21.49
N ASN A 486 -6.56 -12.53 -21.56
CA ASN A 486 -6.76 -11.22 -20.95
C ASN A 486 -7.04 -10.17 -22.02
N LYS A 487 -7.97 -9.26 -21.73
CA LYS A 487 -8.33 -8.17 -22.64
C LYS A 487 -8.14 -6.77 -22.03
N CYS A 488 -7.71 -6.68 -20.77
CA CYS A 488 -7.53 -5.40 -20.09
C CYS A 488 -6.06 -5.17 -19.72
N PHE A 489 -5.54 -4.00 -20.08
CA PHE A 489 -4.14 -3.61 -19.82
C PHE A 489 -4.04 -2.24 -19.18
N GLN A 490 -3.11 -2.12 -18.24
CA GLN A 490 -2.67 -0.84 -17.70
C GLN A 490 -1.26 -0.51 -18.20
N PHE A 491 -1.10 0.57 -18.92
CA PHE A 491 0.24 1.08 -19.21
C PHE A 491 0.79 1.82 -17.98
N VAL A 492 1.86 1.27 -17.41
CA VAL A 492 2.48 1.76 -16.17
C VAL A 492 3.68 2.69 -16.43
N ASP A 493 3.71 3.31 -17.58
CA ASP A 493 4.70 4.32 -17.93
C ASP A 493 4.51 5.59 -17.10
N GLU A 494 5.57 6.31 -16.78
CA GLU A 494 5.49 7.61 -16.11
C GLU A 494 4.72 8.64 -16.97
N ALA A 495 4.89 8.59 -18.26
CA ALA A 495 4.06 9.29 -19.25
C ALA A 495 4.42 8.81 -20.66
N ILE A 496 3.50 8.23 -21.39
CA ILE A 496 3.70 7.90 -22.80
C ILE A 496 3.86 9.19 -23.60
N ARG A 497 4.94 9.28 -24.38
CA ARG A 497 5.18 10.44 -25.23
C ARG A 497 4.16 10.51 -26.37
N PRO A 498 3.59 11.69 -26.70
CA PRO A 498 2.53 11.80 -27.71
C PRO A 498 2.86 11.21 -29.08
N ASP A 499 4.11 11.30 -29.51
CA ASP A 499 4.56 10.71 -30.79
C ASP A 499 4.52 9.16 -30.70
N CYS A 500 5.04 8.57 -29.60
CA CYS A 500 4.97 7.12 -29.36
C CYS A 500 3.51 6.65 -29.23
N PHE A 501 2.66 7.46 -28.61
CA PHE A 501 1.22 7.19 -28.54
C PHE A 501 0.60 7.13 -29.95
N LYS A 502 0.92 8.10 -30.80
CA LYS A 502 0.45 8.10 -32.20
C LYS A 502 0.89 6.86 -32.96
N ASP A 503 2.20 6.55 -32.91
CA ASP A 503 2.76 5.39 -33.61
C ASP A 503 2.13 4.09 -33.09
N MET A 504 1.88 3.97 -31.77
CA MET A 504 1.21 2.84 -31.15
C MET A 504 -0.23 2.67 -31.65
N ILE A 505 -1.01 3.76 -31.73
CA ILE A 505 -2.39 3.70 -32.24
C ILE A 505 -2.42 3.33 -33.73
N GLU A 506 -1.51 3.87 -34.54
CA GLU A 506 -1.39 3.50 -35.95
C GLU A 506 -1.03 2.02 -36.15
N GLU A 507 -0.25 1.46 -35.23
CA GLU A 507 0.08 0.02 -35.27
C GLU A 507 -1.10 -0.83 -34.78
N MET A 508 -1.75 -0.46 -33.66
CA MET A 508 -2.94 -1.16 -33.12
C MET A 508 -4.07 -1.23 -34.14
N ASP A 509 -4.28 -0.16 -34.92
CA ASP A 509 -5.37 -0.07 -35.93
C ASP A 509 -5.24 -1.13 -37.06
N LYS A 510 -4.08 -1.74 -37.21
CA LYS A 510 -3.85 -2.85 -38.16
C LYS A 510 -4.37 -4.19 -37.63
N HIS A 511 -4.74 -4.28 -36.35
CA HIS A 511 -5.10 -5.50 -35.65
C HIS A 511 -6.50 -5.39 -35.06
N LYS A 512 -7.43 -6.20 -35.57
CA LYS A 512 -8.84 -6.18 -35.14
C LYS A 512 -9.06 -6.56 -33.67
N GLU A 513 -8.12 -7.29 -33.07
CA GLU A 513 -8.15 -7.76 -31.69
C GLU A 513 -8.22 -6.61 -30.70
N PHE A 514 -7.62 -5.45 -31.01
CA PHE A 514 -7.64 -4.27 -30.15
C PHE A 514 -9.03 -3.66 -29.99
N LYS A 515 -9.97 -3.93 -30.91
CA LYS A 515 -11.36 -3.48 -30.80
C LYS A 515 -12.13 -4.16 -29.65
N GLU A 516 -11.62 -5.28 -29.16
CA GLU A 516 -12.17 -6.02 -28.04
C GLU A 516 -11.35 -5.88 -26.77
N MET A 517 -10.22 -5.19 -26.83
CA MET A 517 -9.36 -4.90 -25.68
C MET A 517 -9.79 -3.61 -25.00
N LYS A 518 -9.34 -3.45 -23.76
CA LYS A 518 -9.48 -2.23 -22.97
C LYS A 518 -8.13 -1.88 -22.39
N TRP A 519 -7.78 -0.62 -22.41
CA TRP A 519 -6.54 -0.17 -21.78
C TRP A 519 -6.62 1.27 -21.32
N PHE A 520 -5.78 1.61 -20.35
CA PHE A 520 -5.65 2.94 -19.81
C PHE A 520 -4.19 3.27 -19.51
N TYR A 521 -3.86 4.55 -19.44
CA TYR A 521 -2.48 4.97 -19.36
C TYR A 521 -2.29 6.33 -18.68
N TYR A 522 -1.06 6.59 -18.24
CA TYR A 522 -0.64 7.88 -17.71
C TYR A 522 -0.08 8.77 -18.80
N SER A 523 -0.42 10.04 -18.78
CA SER A 523 0.07 11.01 -19.75
C SER A 523 0.24 12.41 -19.16
N ARG A 524 1.03 13.19 -19.88
CA ARG A 524 1.07 14.63 -19.72
C ARG A 524 0.12 15.26 -20.71
N VAL A 525 -0.57 16.34 -20.32
CA VAL A 525 -1.40 17.12 -21.26
C VAL A 525 -0.54 17.70 -22.37
N SER A 526 -1.05 17.69 -23.61
CA SER A 526 -0.32 18.14 -24.78
C SER A 526 -1.26 18.60 -25.90
N ARG A 527 -0.88 19.65 -26.59
CA ARG A 527 -1.58 20.13 -27.83
C ARG A 527 -1.31 19.24 -29.06
N LYS A 528 -0.48 18.20 -28.91
CA LYS A 528 -0.21 17.24 -30.00
C LYS A 528 -1.31 16.21 -30.21
N TYR A 529 -2.24 16.09 -29.24
CA TYR A 529 -3.43 15.24 -29.39
C TYR A 529 -4.46 15.95 -30.26
N ASP A 530 -5.04 15.24 -31.23
CA ASP A 530 -6.14 15.69 -32.07
C ASP A 530 -7.32 14.71 -32.04
N GLU A 531 -8.46 15.15 -32.54
CA GLU A 531 -9.70 14.38 -32.48
C GLU A 531 -9.64 13.08 -33.30
N GLU A 532 -8.97 13.07 -34.44
CA GLU A 532 -8.87 11.90 -35.31
C GLU A 532 -8.07 10.79 -34.60
N LEU A 533 -6.90 11.14 -34.06
CA LEU A 533 -6.05 10.22 -33.31
C LEU A 533 -6.79 9.63 -32.10
N LEU A 534 -7.49 10.45 -31.32
CA LEU A 534 -8.17 10.00 -30.12
C LEU A 534 -9.40 9.13 -30.43
N ARG A 535 -10.15 9.42 -31.50
CA ARG A 535 -11.23 8.54 -31.94
C ARG A 535 -10.70 7.16 -32.39
N LYS A 536 -9.57 7.13 -33.07
CA LYS A 536 -8.88 5.86 -33.38
C LYS A 536 -8.41 5.16 -32.12
N ALA A 537 -7.85 5.88 -31.15
CA ALA A 537 -7.43 5.29 -29.88
C ALA A 537 -8.60 4.66 -29.13
N HIS A 538 -9.72 5.35 -29.02
CA HIS A 538 -10.93 4.82 -28.40
C HIS A 538 -11.47 3.58 -29.15
N ALA A 539 -11.50 3.64 -30.48
CA ALA A 539 -11.92 2.50 -31.30
C ALA A 539 -11.01 1.27 -31.15
N ASN A 540 -9.76 1.47 -30.71
CA ASN A 540 -8.77 0.42 -30.40
C ASN A 540 -8.62 0.19 -28.89
N GLY A 541 -9.66 0.48 -28.09
CA GLY A 541 -9.78 0.08 -26.67
C GLY A 541 -9.19 1.04 -25.65
N CYS A 542 -8.80 2.26 -26.03
CA CYS A 542 -8.43 3.29 -25.05
C CYS A 542 -9.66 3.73 -24.25
N GLU A 543 -9.77 3.29 -23.02
CA GLU A 543 -10.91 3.57 -22.13
C GLU A 543 -10.68 4.82 -21.28
N MET A 544 -9.45 5.06 -20.81
CA MET A 544 -9.16 6.13 -19.88
C MET A 544 -7.72 6.63 -20.01
N VAL A 545 -7.55 7.94 -19.79
CA VAL A 545 -6.24 8.58 -19.61
C VAL A 545 -6.14 9.22 -18.21
N MET A 546 -5.01 9.07 -17.56
CA MET A 546 -4.70 9.71 -16.30
C MET A 546 -3.70 10.85 -16.51
N PHE A 547 -4.15 12.08 -16.30
CA PHE A 547 -3.36 13.28 -16.51
C PHE A 547 -2.81 13.86 -15.22
N GLY A 548 -1.50 14.10 -15.17
CA GLY A 548 -0.88 14.95 -14.16
C GLY A 548 -1.19 16.43 -14.45
N VAL A 549 -2.36 16.89 -14.01
CA VAL A 549 -2.81 18.29 -14.14
C VAL A 549 -2.13 19.16 -13.09
N GLU A 550 -1.99 18.65 -11.88
CA GLU A 550 -1.45 19.22 -10.63
C GLU A 550 -2.24 20.43 -10.11
N SER A 551 -2.51 21.42 -10.94
CA SER A 551 -3.27 22.63 -10.61
C SER A 551 -3.84 23.28 -11.89
N PHE A 552 -4.93 24.02 -11.77
CA PHE A 552 -5.43 24.92 -12.83
C PHE A 552 -4.94 26.36 -12.68
N ASN A 553 -4.15 26.65 -11.63
CA ASN A 553 -3.53 27.94 -11.42
C ASN A 553 -2.21 28.03 -12.19
N GLN A 554 -2.13 28.93 -13.19
CA GLN A 554 -0.95 29.06 -14.05
C GLN A 554 0.31 29.47 -13.28
N ARG A 555 0.18 30.28 -12.23
CA ARG A 555 1.31 30.68 -11.39
C ARG A 555 1.92 29.45 -10.71
N LEU A 556 1.08 28.59 -10.11
CA LEU A 556 1.53 27.37 -9.45
C LEU A 556 2.17 26.41 -10.46
N LEU A 557 1.58 26.21 -11.64
CA LEU A 557 2.16 25.37 -12.70
C LEU A 557 3.55 25.83 -13.13
N ASN A 558 3.73 27.15 -13.28
CA ASN A 558 5.02 27.75 -13.60
C ASN A 558 6.02 27.58 -12.45
N PHE A 559 5.54 27.76 -11.22
CA PHE A 559 6.35 27.67 -10.01
C PHE A 559 6.91 26.27 -9.79
N ILE A 560 6.09 25.23 -9.96
CA ILE A 560 6.53 23.83 -9.87
C ILE A 560 7.24 23.33 -11.13
N LYS A 561 7.46 24.21 -12.12
CA LYS A 561 8.06 23.90 -13.42
C LYS A 561 7.37 22.73 -14.13
N LYS A 562 6.03 22.66 -14.06
CA LYS A 562 5.29 21.57 -14.69
C LYS A 562 5.40 21.61 -16.23
N GLY A 563 5.64 22.78 -16.84
CA GLY A 563 5.84 22.95 -18.29
C GLY A 563 4.56 22.74 -19.12
N ILE A 564 3.41 22.95 -18.51
CA ILE A 564 2.09 22.94 -19.15
C ILE A 564 1.36 24.24 -18.84
N THR A 565 0.27 24.51 -19.56
CA THR A 565 -0.64 25.60 -19.21
C THR A 565 -1.98 25.07 -18.75
N ALA A 566 -2.66 25.80 -17.89
CA ALA A 566 -4.02 25.48 -17.44
C ALA A 566 -4.98 25.30 -18.63
N ASP A 567 -4.84 26.14 -19.67
CA ASP A 567 -5.63 26.02 -20.90
C ASP A 567 -5.32 24.74 -21.69
N THR A 568 -4.09 24.23 -21.64
CA THR A 568 -3.76 22.95 -22.27
C THR A 568 -4.39 21.80 -21.50
N SER A 569 -4.42 21.86 -20.15
CA SER A 569 -5.10 20.88 -19.33
C SER A 569 -6.60 20.82 -19.63
N LYS A 570 -7.26 21.98 -19.65
CA LYS A 570 -8.68 22.09 -20.02
C LYS A 570 -8.96 21.54 -21.42
N TYR A 571 -8.17 21.92 -22.39
CA TYR A 571 -8.27 21.44 -23.77
C TYR A 571 -8.17 19.91 -23.85
N CYS A 572 -7.21 19.30 -23.17
CA CYS A 572 -7.05 17.84 -23.20
C CYS A 572 -8.24 17.15 -22.56
N LEU A 573 -8.69 17.59 -21.37
CA LEU A 573 -9.84 17.03 -20.70
C LEU A 573 -11.10 17.07 -21.58
N GLU A 574 -11.38 18.22 -22.20
CA GLU A 574 -12.52 18.37 -23.13
C GLU A 574 -12.39 17.47 -24.37
N LEU A 575 -11.20 17.44 -24.98
CA LEU A 575 -10.98 16.70 -26.22
C LEU A 575 -11.09 15.19 -26.01
N PHE A 576 -10.48 14.65 -24.96
CA PHE A 576 -10.52 13.23 -24.64
C PHE A 576 -11.96 12.80 -24.31
N HIS A 577 -12.64 13.54 -23.46
CA HIS A 577 -14.05 13.27 -23.14
C HIS A 577 -14.94 13.30 -24.40
N LYS A 578 -14.77 14.30 -25.29
CA LYS A 578 -15.48 14.38 -26.58
C LYS A 578 -15.23 13.15 -27.47
N CYS A 579 -14.06 12.55 -27.38
CA CYS A 579 -13.71 11.36 -28.14
C CYS A 579 -14.15 10.05 -27.48
N GLY A 580 -14.81 10.07 -26.31
CA GLY A 580 -15.29 8.90 -25.59
C GLY A 580 -14.26 8.28 -24.64
N ILE A 581 -13.11 8.91 -24.47
CA ILE A 581 -12.07 8.44 -23.55
C ILE A 581 -12.27 9.15 -22.20
N LYS A 582 -12.42 8.35 -21.14
CA LYS A 582 -12.55 8.84 -19.77
C LYS A 582 -11.28 9.57 -19.34
N THR A 583 -11.44 10.59 -18.52
CA THR A 583 -10.32 11.40 -18.03
C THR A 583 -10.21 11.30 -16.52
N TYR A 584 -8.99 11.09 -16.04
CA TYR A 584 -8.65 11.17 -14.64
C TYR A 584 -7.65 12.31 -14.44
N ALA A 585 -7.95 13.23 -13.51
CA ALA A 585 -7.09 14.37 -13.20
C ALA A 585 -6.37 14.19 -11.84
N TRP A 586 -5.04 14.11 -11.87
CA TRP A 586 -4.22 14.20 -10.67
C TRP A 586 -3.97 15.65 -10.33
N LEU A 587 -4.32 16.04 -9.10
CA LEU A 587 -4.18 17.39 -8.55
C LEU A 587 -3.31 17.35 -7.30
N LEU A 588 -2.64 18.47 -7.01
CA LEU A 588 -1.86 18.66 -5.79
C LEU A 588 -2.39 19.88 -5.04
N CYS A 589 -2.48 19.77 -3.73
CA CYS A 589 -2.72 20.90 -2.84
C CYS A 589 -1.57 21.07 -1.84
N ASN A 590 -1.52 22.23 -1.19
CA ASN A 590 -0.47 22.58 -0.22
C ASN A 590 0.93 22.68 -0.86
N LEU A 591 1.00 23.10 -2.13
CA LEU A 591 2.27 23.42 -2.78
C LEU A 591 3.01 24.55 -2.04
N PRO A 592 4.34 24.64 -2.06
CA PRO A 592 5.05 25.77 -1.52
C PRO A 592 4.54 27.07 -2.16
N SER A 593 4.33 28.11 -1.36
CA SER A 593 3.77 29.41 -1.75
C SER A 593 2.32 29.41 -2.29
N GLU A 594 1.61 28.30 -2.26
CA GLU A 594 0.18 28.26 -2.54
C GLU A 594 -0.60 28.99 -1.44
N THR A 595 -1.58 29.80 -1.83
CA THR A 595 -2.48 30.49 -0.88
C THR A 595 -3.82 29.75 -0.80
N LEU A 596 -4.57 30.02 0.29
CA LEU A 596 -5.92 29.45 0.43
C LEU A 596 -6.86 29.90 -0.69
N GLU A 597 -6.70 31.12 -1.20
CA GLU A 597 -7.47 31.64 -2.33
C GLU A 597 -7.17 30.85 -3.62
N GLU A 598 -5.89 30.56 -3.87
CA GLU A 598 -5.48 29.76 -5.03
C GLU A 598 -6.00 28.32 -4.95
N ALA A 599 -5.99 27.72 -3.77
CA ALA A 599 -6.58 26.38 -3.53
C ALA A 599 -8.10 26.38 -3.77
N LYS A 600 -8.81 27.46 -3.38
CA LYS A 600 -10.23 27.64 -3.69
C LYS A 600 -10.50 27.81 -5.17
N GLU A 601 -9.67 28.60 -5.87
CA GLU A 601 -9.76 28.79 -7.32
C GLU A 601 -9.58 27.46 -8.07
N ASP A 602 -8.65 26.63 -7.66
CA ASP A 602 -8.43 25.29 -8.24
C ASP A 602 -9.67 24.40 -8.08
N LEU A 603 -10.30 24.35 -6.91
CA LEU A 603 -11.55 23.60 -6.71
C LEU A 603 -12.68 24.14 -7.60
N GLU A 604 -12.84 25.45 -7.72
CA GLU A 604 -13.86 26.04 -8.59
C GLU A 604 -13.62 25.69 -10.07
N GLU A 605 -12.37 25.62 -10.51
CA GLU A 605 -12.05 25.14 -11.87
C GLU A 605 -12.38 23.64 -12.03
N VAL A 606 -12.11 22.79 -11.04
CA VAL A 606 -12.52 21.38 -11.06
C VAL A 606 -14.04 21.28 -11.21
N LYS A 607 -14.81 22.09 -10.47
CA LYS A 607 -16.27 22.13 -10.57
C LYS A 607 -16.75 22.61 -11.94
N ARG A 608 -16.08 23.60 -12.55
CA ARG A 608 -16.41 24.07 -13.92
C ARG A 608 -16.15 23.00 -14.96
N MET A 609 -15.10 22.22 -14.76
CA MET A 609 -14.67 21.15 -15.66
C MET A 609 -15.32 19.81 -15.38
N HIS A 610 -16.24 19.71 -14.39
CA HIS A 610 -16.77 18.45 -13.88
C HIS A 610 -17.30 17.50 -14.96
N LYS A 611 -17.96 18.00 -16.00
CA LYS A 611 -18.49 17.18 -17.10
C LYS A 611 -17.40 16.56 -17.99
N TYR A 612 -16.15 17.05 -17.90
CA TYR A 612 -15.01 16.58 -18.68
C TYR A 612 -13.98 15.84 -17.82
N ILE A 613 -14.25 15.71 -16.52
CA ILE A 613 -13.41 14.99 -15.56
C ILE A 613 -14.23 13.82 -15.03
N ASP A 614 -13.93 12.60 -15.49
CA ASP A 614 -14.64 11.40 -15.07
C ASP A 614 -14.16 10.92 -13.69
N ALA A 615 -12.91 11.20 -13.33
CA ALA A 615 -12.36 10.95 -12.01
C ALA A 615 -11.23 11.96 -11.70
N PHE A 616 -11.00 12.21 -10.42
CA PHE A 616 -9.84 12.99 -9.97
C PHE A 616 -9.37 12.55 -8.59
N SER A 617 -8.11 12.83 -8.28
CA SER A 617 -7.61 12.80 -6.91
C SER A 617 -6.85 14.06 -6.57
N VAL A 618 -6.82 14.39 -5.27
CA VAL A 618 -6.07 15.52 -4.75
C VAL A 618 -5.05 14.99 -3.76
N GLY A 619 -3.79 14.96 -4.17
CA GLY A 619 -2.68 14.63 -3.29
C GLY A 619 -2.24 15.84 -2.47
N VAL A 620 -1.87 15.64 -1.20
CA VAL A 620 -1.17 16.65 -0.42
C VAL A 620 0.29 16.67 -0.83
N PHE A 621 0.78 17.83 -1.25
CA PHE A 621 2.19 17.96 -1.62
C PHE A 621 3.10 17.54 -0.45
N ARG A 622 4.04 16.66 -0.75
CA ARG A 622 5.11 16.24 0.15
C ARG A 622 6.46 16.68 -0.42
N LEU A 623 7.26 17.34 0.40
CA LEU A 623 8.60 17.72 -0.01
C LEU A 623 9.51 16.48 0.09
N GLU A 624 9.84 15.94 -1.07
CA GLU A 624 10.66 14.74 -1.16
C GLU A 624 12.16 15.09 -1.26
N ARG A 625 13.01 14.27 -0.62
CA ARG A 625 14.47 14.37 -0.74
C ARG A 625 14.89 14.20 -2.21
N ASN A 626 15.99 14.79 -2.61
CA ASN A 626 16.55 14.74 -3.98
C ASN A 626 15.70 15.47 -5.06
N THR A 627 14.68 16.24 -4.67
CA THR A 627 13.97 17.14 -5.59
C THR A 627 14.65 18.50 -5.66
N ASP A 628 14.45 19.23 -6.77
CA ASP A 628 14.93 20.61 -6.90
C ASP A 628 14.45 21.50 -5.74
N MET A 629 13.22 21.27 -5.29
CA MET A 629 12.62 22.00 -4.16
C MET A 629 13.31 21.72 -2.84
N TYR A 630 13.78 20.52 -2.62
CA TYR A 630 14.52 20.16 -1.42
C TYR A 630 15.98 20.64 -1.47
N ILE A 631 16.63 20.53 -2.63
CA ILE A 631 18.04 20.89 -2.83
C ILE A 631 18.24 22.41 -2.80
N SER A 632 17.27 23.17 -3.32
CA SER A 632 17.33 24.65 -3.40
C SER A 632 16.05 25.28 -2.84
N PRO A 633 15.75 25.09 -1.54
CA PRO A 633 14.45 25.46 -0.96
C PRO A 633 14.15 26.96 -1.05
N GLU A 634 15.16 27.81 -1.02
CA GLU A 634 15.05 29.26 -1.14
C GLU A 634 14.46 29.70 -2.50
N LYS A 635 14.73 28.94 -3.58
CA LYS A 635 14.17 29.22 -4.93
C LYS A 635 12.67 28.94 -5.01
N TYR A 636 12.17 28.16 -4.05
CA TYR A 636 10.77 27.72 -3.98
C TYR A 636 10.05 28.30 -2.76
N ASN A 637 10.56 29.43 -2.27
CA ASN A 637 9.95 30.15 -1.15
C ASN A 637 9.77 29.28 0.12
N ILE A 638 10.60 28.25 0.28
CA ILE A 638 10.61 27.40 1.47
C ILE A 638 11.54 28.04 2.49
N ILE A 639 10.99 28.40 3.65
CA ILE A 639 11.68 29.12 4.73
C ILE A 639 12.48 28.16 5.59
N SER A 640 11.85 27.03 5.90
CA SER A 640 12.44 26.00 6.76
C SER A 640 11.90 24.62 6.42
N ILE A 641 12.76 23.64 6.60
CA ILE A 641 12.43 22.23 6.45
C ILE A 641 12.71 21.58 7.80
N ASN A 642 11.77 20.80 8.32
CA ASN A 642 12.04 20.00 9.50
C ASN A 642 13.10 18.94 9.12
N PRO A 643 14.27 18.91 9.76
CA PRO A 643 15.32 17.96 9.42
C PRO A 643 14.89 16.50 9.62
N ASP A 644 14.01 16.28 10.61
CA ASP A 644 13.50 14.95 10.91
C ASP A 644 12.34 14.52 9.99
N ASP A 645 11.61 15.47 9.39
CA ASP A 645 10.50 15.21 8.50
C ASP A 645 10.39 16.28 7.41
N PRO A 646 11.05 16.10 6.26
CA PRO A 646 11.02 17.09 5.18
C PRO A 646 9.62 17.45 4.71
N ARG A 647 8.63 16.56 4.90
CA ARG A 647 7.22 16.83 4.59
C ARG A 647 6.65 17.98 5.44
N LYS A 648 7.24 18.21 6.62
CA LYS A 648 6.95 19.35 7.51
C LYS A 648 7.89 20.49 7.18
N PHE A 649 7.50 21.33 6.25
CA PHE A 649 8.23 22.52 5.82
C PHE A 649 7.36 23.76 6.00
N GLN A 650 7.97 24.95 6.05
CA GLN A 650 7.28 26.24 6.03
C GLN A 650 7.62 26.96 4.73
N SER A 651 6.66 27.68 4.18
CA SER A 651 6.84 28.47 2.97
C SER A 651 6.17 29.84 3.06
N HIS A 652 6.49 30.73 2.14
CA HIS A 652 5.91 32.08 2.06
C HIS A 652 5.48 32.42 0.64
N LYS A 653 4.63 33.44 0.50
CA LYS A 653 4.37 34.16 -0.74
C LYS A 653 4.59 35.64 -0.48
N ASP A 654 5.45 36.30 -1.28
CA ASP A 654 5.78 37.71 -1.11
C ASP A 654 6.20 38.10 0.31
N ASN A 655 6.99 37.24 0.98
CA ASN A 655 7.44 37.33 2.37
C ASN A 655 6.32 37.19 3.42
N VAL A 656 5.12 36.79 3.05
CA VAL A 656 4.04 36.48 3.97
C VAL A 656 4.00 34.94 4.17
N PRO A 657 4.15 34.44 5.39
CA PRO A 657 4.07 33.00 5.68
C PRO A 657 2.72 32.40 5.23
N ILE A 658 2.78 31.19 4.66
CA ILE A 658 1.58 30.47 4.25
C ILE A 658 1.00 29.71 5.43
N ASP A 659 -0.29 29.86 5.69
CA ASP A 659 -1.04 29.03 6.62
C ASP A 659 -1.46 27.71 5.95
N LYS A 660 -0.57 26.74 6.04
CA LYS A 660 -0.78 25.40 5.49
C LYS A 660 -1.96 24.66 6.11
N ASN A 661 -2.20 24.86 7.40
CA ASN A 661 -3.29 24.18 8.09
C ASN A 661 -4.64 24.62 7.53
N SER A 662 -4.81 25.90 7.20
CA SER A 662 -6.02 26.39 6.53
C SER A 662 -6.22 25.76 5.16
N ILE A 663 -5.14 25.57 4.36
CA ILE A 663 -5.22 24.92 3.04
C ILE A 663 -5.58 23.43 3.21
N LEU A 664 -4.92 22.72 4.12
CA LEU A 664 -5.18 21.29 4.37
C LEU A 664 -6.60 21.06 4.90
N ASN A 665 -7.06 21.88 5.84
CA ASN A 665 -8.43 21.80 6.35
C ASN A 665 -9.46 22.09 5.25
N PHE A 666 -9.21 23.09 4.42
CA PHE A 666 -10.05 23.42 3.28
C PHE A 666 -10.09 22.23 2.30
N ALA A 667 -8.94 21.70 1.92
CA ALA A 667 -8.87 20.57 1.00
C ALA A 667 -9.62 19.35 1.55
N ALA A 668 -9.39 18.96 2.80
CA ALA A 668 -10.04 17.84 3.45
C ALA A 668 -11.57 17.99 3.52
N GLN A 669 -12.08 19.21 3.77
CA GLN A 669 -13.51 19.46 3.91
C GLN A 669 -14.21 19.64 2.56
N GLU A 670 -13.68 20.54 1.72
CA GLU A 670 -14.41 20.99 0.53
C GLU A 670 -14.28 20.02 -0.65
N TYR A 671 -13.11 19.40 -0.85
CA TYR A 671 -13.00 18.34 -1.86
C TYR A 671 -13.82 17.11 -1.46
N SER A 672 -13.82 16.74 -0.17
CA SER A 672 -14.66 15.64 0.32
C SER A 672 -16.16 15.94 0.18
N ARG A 673 -16.58 17.20 0.40
CA ARG A 673 -17.97 17.62 0.19
C ARG A 673 -18.31 17.54 -1.30
N TYR A 674 -17.48 18.08 -2.17
CA TYR A 674 -17.71 18.05 -3.60
C TYR A 674 -17.75 16.61 -4.16
N GLN A 675 -16.92 15.74 -3.63
CA GLN A 675 -16.95 14.31 -3.96
C GLN A 675 -18.33 13.70 -3.65
N LYS A 676 -18.86 13.98 -2.46
CA LYS A 676 -20.20 13.50 -2.09
C LYS A 676 -21.29 14.05 -3.00
N GLU A 677 -21.18 15.33 -3.40
CA GLU A 677 -22.10 15.96 -4.37
C GLU A 677 -22.02 15.25 -5.74
N CYS A 678 -20.83 14.91 -6.22
CA CYS A 678 -20.62 14.18 -7.46
C CYS A 678 -21.22 12.76 -7.40
N HIS A 679 -21.06 12.05 -6.27
CA HIS A 679 -21.68 10.73 -6.06
C HIS A 679 -23.22 10.82 -6.07
N ALA A 680 -23.80 11.85 -5.45
CA ALA A 680 -25.24 12.08 -5.44
C ALA A 680 -25.83 12.32 -6.84
N LEU A 681 -25.01 12.81 -7.79
CA LEU A 681 -25.39 13.03 -9.18
C LEU A 681 -25.21 11.78 -10.08
N GLY A 682 -24.87 10.61 -9.48
CA GLY A 682 -24.64 9.38 -10.23
C GLY A 682 -23.29 9.30 -10.93
N ASN A 683 -22.41 10.25 -10.67
CA ASN A 683 -21.05 10.24 -11.18
C ASN A 683 -20.17 9.31 -10.32
N ARG A 684 -19.62 8.27 -10.91
CA ARG A 684 -18.81 7.24 -10.23
C ARG A 684 -17.38 7.70 -10.03
N TYR A 685 -17.14 8.66 -9.13
CA TYR A 685 -15.78 9.11 -8.87
C TYR A 685 -15.21 8.44 -7.62
N THR A 686 -14.08 7.80 -7.77
CA THR A 686 -13.27 7.34 -6.65
C THR A 686 -12.25 8.43 -6.36
N ILE A 687 -12.26 8.99 -5.15
CA ILE A 687 -11.21 9.90 -4.70
C ILE A 687 -10.37 9.13 -3.70
N PHE A 688 -9.09 9.02 -3.98
CA PHE A 688 -8.11 8.56 -3.03
C PHE A 688 -7.43 9.79 -2.43
N PHE A 689 -7.60 10.02 -1.12
CA PHE A 689 -6.69 10.87 -0.37
C PHE A 689 -5.49 10.01 0.02
N GLU A 690 -4.40 10.14 -0.68
CA GLU A 690 -3.10 9.61 -0.29
C GLU A 690 -2.31 10.62 0.57
#